data_e88b4520c93e89237fbefaaba50e6ca9
#
_entry.id   e88b4520c93e89237fbefaaba50e6ca9
#
_cell.length_a   1.000
_cell.length_b   1.000
_cell.length_c   1.000
_cell.angle_alpha   90.00
_cell.angle_beta   90.00
_cell.angle_gamma   90.00
#
_symmetry.space_group_name_H-M   'P 1'
#
loop_
_entity.id
_entity.type
_entity.pdbx_description
1 polymer ?
#
loop_
_entity_poly.entity_id
_entity_poly.type
_entity_poly.pdbx_seq_one_letter_code
_entity_poly.pdbx_strand_id
1 'polypeptide(L)'
;MRNTLKATTLESKLPILSVENGCLISKDADITVAFEVTLPELFTVTSAEYEAMHSAWCKAMKVLPNFSVVHKQDWFVTERYSPELAKENLSFLDRSFERHFNERPYMAHRCYLFLTKTTRERMRQQSNFSTLCRGRIIPKEVNRETVTKFMEAVEQFERIINDTGLIRLARMPDDDILGTDTRSGLLEKYLSLSMEDVTCLEDIDLSAKSMRVGDKLLCLHTLSDTDDLPAKVATDSRFERLSTDRSDCRLSFASPVGLLLPCNHIYNQYVLIDDSEENLQRFEKTARNMVSLSRYSRGNAINAEWIDRYLNEARSYGLISVRAHFNVIAWSEDADELRKVKNDVGSQLAVMGCMPRHNTIDCPTLYWAAIPGNEADFPAEESFYTFLEPATCFFTAETNYRSSLSPFGIKMVDRLTGKPLHLDISDEPMKRGITTNRNKFILGPSGSGKSFFTNHMVRQYYEQGTHIVLIDTGNSYEGLCGLINRKTRGKDGIYLTYDENDPISFNPFYTEDGVFDIEKKESIKTLLLTLWKKGNEEATRGEENAISTALSLFIDRMKADESVVPSFNSFYEYVRGDYRRILAEKRYREKDFDIDSFLNVLEPYYRGGEYDYLLNSDKQIDLLNRRFIVFEIDKLKDHPILFPVTTIIIMELFINKMRRLKGVRKMILIEEAWKAIASSNMASYVKYLYKTVRKYFGEAVVVTQEVDDIISSPIVKDSIINNSDCKILLDQRKYMNKFDQIQSLLGLTDKEKAQILSINLANNPNRLYKEVWIGLGGTQSAVYATEVSPQEYLAYTTEETEKIEVLRVADTLGGDIETAIKRLAEERNNKQ
;
A
#
# COMPACT_ATOMS: atom_id res chain seq x y z
N MET A 1 -8.67 -56.58 -21.51
CA MET A 1 -9.18 -55.62 -22.54
C MET A 1 -8.57 -54.26 -22.23
N ARG A 2 -7.67 -53.76 -23.10
CA ARG A 2 -7.22 -52.36 -23.03
C ARG A 2 -8.42 -51.50 -23.43
N ASN A 3 -9.05 -50.81 -22.47
CA ASN A 3 -9.95 -49.72 -22.78
C ASN A 3 -9.11 -48.64 -23.45
N THR A 4 -9.10 -48.61 -24.76
CA THR A 4 -8.64 -47.45 -25.52
C THR A 4 -9.65 -46.34 -25.23
N LEU A 5 -9.27 -45.41 -24.40
CA LEU A 5 -10.01 -44.15 -24.20
C LEU A 5 -10.18 -43.56 -25.61
N LYS A 6 -11.42 -43.43 -26.07
CA LYS A 6 -11.72 -42.73 -27.32
C LYS A 6 -11.47 -41.28 -27.13
N ALA A 7 -10.41 -40.72 -27.67
CA ALA A 7 -10.21 -39.28 -27.75
C ALA A 7 -11.40 -38.63 -28.49
N THR A 8 -11.94 -37.57 -27.92
CA THR A 8 -13.00 -36.75 -28.52
C THR A 8 -12.50 -35.32 -28.66
N THR A 9 -12.97 -34.59 -29.64
CA THR A 9 -12.59 -33.20 -29.81
C THR A 9 -13.20 -32.33 -28.69
N LEU A 10 -12.45 -31.35 -28.22
CA LEU A 10 -12.89 -30.41 -27.21
C LEU A 10 -14.18 -29.67 -27.63
N GLU A 11 -14.25 -29.27 -28.91
CA GLU A 11 -15.43 -28.62 -29.52
C GLU A 11 -16.71 -29.41 -29.33
N SER A 12 -16.66 -30.73 -29.44
CA SER A 12 -17.82 -31.59 -29.23
C SER A 12 -18.23 -31.69 -27.77
N LYS A 13 -17.32 -31.41 -26.85
CA LYS A 13 -17.51 -31.52 -25.40
C LYS A 13 -17.77 -30.18 -24.70
N LEU A 14 -17.32 -29.07 -25.27
CA LEU A 14 -17.51 -27.75 -24.69
C LEU A 14 -19.00 -27.47 -24.48
N PRO A 15 -19.45 -27.13 -23.26
CA PRO A 15 -20.86 -26.94 -22.96
C PRO A 15 -21.44 -25.59 -23.43
N ILE A 16 -20.57 -24.67 -23.82
CA ILE A 16 -20.96 -23.31 -24.26
C ILE A 16 -21.42 -23.33 -25.69
N LEU A 17 -22.58 -22.70 -25.96
CA LEU A 17 -23.18 -22.54 -27.29
C LEU A 17 -22.66 -21.27 -27.97
N SER A 18 -22.77 -20.12 -27.27
CA SER A 18 -22.38 -18.79 -27.77
C SER A 18 -22.07 -17.86 -26.62
N VAL A 19 -21.34 -16.79 -26.92
CA VAL A 19 -21.13 -15.63 -26.04
C VAL A 19 -21.59 -14.40 -26.81
N GLU A 20 -22.56 -13.68 -26.26
CA GLU A 20 -23.18 -12.53 -26.94
C GLU A 20 -23.58 -11.47 -25.89
N ASN A 21 -23.20 -10.22 -26.11
CA ASN A 21 -23.55 -9.08 -25.26
C ASN A 21 -23.14 -9.26 -23.79
N GLY A 22 -21.96 -9.83 -23.51
CA GLY A 22 -21.45 -10.11 -22.16
C GLY A 22 -22.14 -11.28 -21.46
N CYS A 23 -22.91 -12.09 -22.18
CA CYS A 23 -23.60 -13.26 -21.67
C CYS A 23 -23.08 -14.53 -22.32
N LEU A 24 -22.80 -15.56 -21.51
CA LEU A 24 -22.53 -16.90 -21.98
C LEU A 24 -23.86 -17.69 -22.03
N ILE A 25 -24.10 -18.37 -23.13
CA ILE A 25 -25.28 -19.21 -23.33
C ILE A 25 -24.81 -20.65 -23.42
N SER A 26 -25.30 -21.52 -22.53
CA SER A 26 -24.95 -22.94 -22.56
C SER A 26 -25.77 -23.67 -23.65
N LYS A 27 -25.29 -24.88 -24.01
CA LYS A 27 -26.03 -25.76 -24.94
C LYS A 27 -27.40 -26.20 -24.43
N ASP A 28 -27.65 -26.08 -23.12
CA ASP A 28 -28.93 -26.34 -22.48
C ASP A 28 -29.76 -25.07 -22.17
N ALA A 29 -29.33 -23.95 -22.77
CA ALA A 29 -29.97 -22.64 -22.66
C ALA A 29 -29.91 -21.99 -21.27
N ASP A 30 -28.93 -22.35 -20.44
CA ASP A 30 -28.59 -21.56 -19.24
C ASP A 30 -27.96 -20.25 -19.68
N ILE A 31 -28.24 -19.17 -18.96
CA ILE A 31 -27.73 -17.83 -19.25
C ILE A 31 -26.86 -17.37 -18.09
N THR A 32 -25.60 -17.09 -18.39
CA THR A 32 -24.61 -16.63 -17.41
C THR A 32 -24.12 -15.23 -17.74
N VAL A 33 -24.09 -14.35 -16.74
CA VAL A 33 -23.42 -13.04 -16.81
C VAL A 33 -22.11 -13.13 -16.04
N ALA A 34 -21.01 -12.75 -16.69
CA ALA A 34 -19.67 -12.81 -16.11
C ALA A 34 -19.19 -11.42 -15.69
N PHE A 35 -18.56 -11.36 -14.51
CA PHE A 35 -17.94 -10.16 -13.97
C PHE A 35 -16.49 -10.42 -13.58
N GLU A 36 -15.64 -9.43 -13.81
CA GLU A 36 -14.36 -9.29 -13.09
C GLU A 36 -14.63 -8.60 -11.76
N VAL A 37 -14.10 -9.14 -10.68
CA VAL A 37 -14.32 -8.65 -9.33
C VAL A 37 -13.06 -8.01 -8.79
N THR A 38 -13.15 -6.75 -8.40
CA THR A 38 -12.08 -6.05 -7.70
C THR A 38 -12.36 -6.07 -6.20
N LEU A 39 -11.50 -6.74 -5.43
CA LEU A 39 -11.56 -6.83 -3.98
C LEU A 39 -10.64 -5.80 -3.31
N PRO A 40 -10.83 -5.46 -2.02
CA PRO A 40 -9.88 -4.69 -1.24
C PRO A 40 -8.55 -5.43 -1.07
N GLU A 41 -7.50 -4.67 -0.80
CA GLU A 41 -6.15 -5.23 -0.63
C GLU A 41 -5.99 -5.93 0.73
N LEU A 42 -5.15 -6.94 0.76
CA LEU A 42 -4.88 -7.74 1.94
C LEU A 42 -4.40 -6.86 3.12
N PHE A 43 -4.86 -7.14 4.34
CA PHE A 43 -4.56 -6.40 5.58
C PHE A 43 -5.03 -4.94 5.63
N THR A 44 -5.88 -4.49 4.70
CA THR A 44 -6.39 -3.12 4.68
C THR A 44 -7.83 -2.98 5.16
N VAL A 45 -8.49 -4.10 5.49
CA VAL A 45 -9.91 -4.18 5.83
C VAL A 45 -10.11 -4.31 7.35
N THR A 46 -11.10 -3.63 7.89
CA THR A 46 -11.55 -3.75 9.29
C THR A 46 -12.61 -4.83 9.45
N SER A 47 -12.86 -5.32 10.68
CA SER A 47 -13.95 -6.27 10.95
C SER A 47 -15.32 -5.72 10.51
N ALA A 48 -15.57 -4.43 10.74
CA ALA A 48 -16.82 -3.80 10.31
C ALA A 48 -16.97 -3.75 8.79
N GLU A 49 -15.87 -3.57 8.05
CA GLU A 49 -15.86 -3.61 6.60
C GLU A 49 -16.07 -5.05 6.07
N TYR A 50 -15.51 -6.09 6.75
CA TYR A 50 -15.82 -7.50 6.44
C TYR A 50 -17.31 -7.80 6.62
N GLU A 51 -17.92 -7.35 7.73
CA GLU A 51 -19.37 -7.49 7.97
C GLU A 51 -20.19 -6.73 6.92
N ALA A 52 -19.76 -5.54 6.51
CA ALA A 52 -20.44 -4.76 5.48
C ALA A 52 -20.40 -5.47 4.12
N MET A 53 -19.26 -6.01 3.69
CA MET A 53 -19.12 -6.80 2.48
C MET A 53 -19.98 -8.06 2.53
N HIS A 54 -19.94 -8.81 3.61
CA HIS A 54 -20.78 -9.98 3.83
C HIS A 54 -22.27 -9.65 3.74
N SER A 55 -22.73 -8.59 4.42
CA SER A 55 -24.10 -8.11 4.36
C SER A 55 -24.51 -7.72 2.93
N ALA A 56 -23.60 -7.10 2.16
CA ALA A 56 -23.86 -6.73 0.78
C ALA A 56 -24.03 -7.95 -0.12
N TRP A 57 -23.15 -8.96 0.01
CA TRP A 57 -23.29 -10.23 -0.70
C TRP A 57 -24.64 -10.89 -0.41
N CYS A 58 -25.02 -10.99 0.86
CA CYS A 58 -26.31 -11.56 1.26
C CYS A 58 -27.49 -10.78 0.66
N LYS A 59 -27.48 -9.44 0.71
CA LYS A 59 -28.52 -8.61 0.13
C LYS A 59 -28.60 -8.75 -1.40
N ALA A 60 -27.45 -8.78 -2.06
CA ALA A 60 -27.36 -8.92 -3.50
C ALA A 60 -27.89 -10.29 -3.97
N MET A 61 -27.56 -11.37 -3.26
CA MET A 61 -28.06 -12.69 -3.60
C MET A 61 -29.59 -12.82 -3.39
N LYS A 62 -30.18 -12.10 -2.41
CA LYS A 62 -31.64 -12.12 -2.14
C LYS A 62 -32.47 -11.53 -3.25
N VAL A 63 -31.92 -10.73 -4.17
CA VAL A 63 -32.67 -10.18 -5.32
C VAL A 63 -32.69 -11.12 -6.51
N LEU A 64 -31.83 -12.15 -6.55
CA LEU A 64 -31.78 -13.11 -7.64
C LEU A 64 -33.03 -14.03 -7.62
N PRO A 65 -33.61 -14.36 -8.79
CA PRO A 65 -34.74 -15.28 -8.86
C PRO A 65 -34.34 -16.71 -8.49
N ASN A 66 -35.31 -17.50 -8.01
CA ASN A 66 -35.08 -18.93 -7.73
C ASN A 66 -34.47 -19.64 -8.95
N PHE A 67 -33.69 -20.64 -8.71
CA PHE A 67 -32.90 -21.38 -9.71
C PHE A 67 -31.86 -20.52 -10.39
N SER A 68 -31.18 -19.69 -9.59
CA SER A 68 -29.96 -19.01 -9.95
C SER A 68 -28.76 -19.66 -9.26
N VAL A 69 -27.62 -19.71 -9.94
CA VAL A 69 -26.32 -20.14 -9.40
C VAL A 69 -25.42 -18.94 -9.31
N VAL A 70 -24.85 -18.72 -8.13
CA VAL A 70 -23.79 -17.75 -7.90
C VAL A 70 -22.50 -18.53 -7.77
N HIS A 71 -21.58 -18.34 -8.70
CA HIS A 71 -20.27 -18.96 -8.69
C HIS A 71 -19.19 -17.88 -8.65
N LYS A 72 -18.53 -17.76 -7.51
CA LYS A 72 -17.35 -16.92 -7.37
C LYS A 72 -16.12 -17.79 -7.55
N GLN A 73 -15.22 -17.38 -8.45
CA GLN A 73 -14.01 -18.12 -8.81
C GLN A 73 -12.78 -17.26 -8.61
N ASP A 74 -11.93 -17.66 -7.68
CA ASP A 74 -10.68 -16.98 -7.38
C ASP A 74 -9.51 -17.79 -7.89
N TRP A 75 -8.69 -17.14 -8.71
CA TRP A 75 -7.49 -17.70 -9.31
C TRP A 75 -6.25 -17.19 -8.57
N PHE A 76 -5.45 -18.11 -8.09
CA PHE A 76 -4.16 -17.83 -7.46
C PHE A 76 -3.09 -18.53 -8.29
N VAL A 77 -2.35 -17.75 -9.07
CA VAL A 77 -1.39 -18.29 -10.05
C VAL A 77 -0.06 -17.59 -9.88
N THR A 78 1.02 -18.34 -9.94
CA THR A 78 2.38 -17.81 -9.92
C THR A 78 2.64 -17.06 -11.22
N GLU A 79 2.81 -15.76 -11.14
CA GLU A 79 3.31 -14.90 -12.21
C GLU A 79 4.77 -14.54 -11.95
N ARG A 80 5.49 -14.12 -13.00
CA ARG A 80 6.86 -13.62 -12.91
C ARG A 80 6.90 -12.13 -13.15
N TYR A 81 7.69 -11.42 -12.34
CA TYR A 81 7.85 -9.99 -12.53
C TYR A 81 8.58 -9.70 -13.84
N SER A 82 7.97 -8.92 -14.70
CA SER A 82 8.56 -8.43 -15.94
C SER A 82 9.10 -7.01 -15.74
N PRO A 83 10.41 -6.79 -15.80
CA PRO A 83 11.02 -5.51 -15.55
C PRO A 83 10.84 -4.53 -16.69
N GLU A 84 10.76 -3.24 -16.37
CA GLU A 84 10.67 -2.13 -17.34
C GLU A 84 12.06 -1.74 -17.89
N LEU A 85 12.91 -2.67 -18.26
CA LEU A 85 14.29 -2.42 -18.71
C LEU A 85 14.39 -1.63 -20.03
N ALA A 86 13.31 -1.61 -20.81
CA ALA A 86 13.25 -0.91 -22.10
C ALA A 86 13.15 0.63 -21.99
N LYS A 87 12.93 1.19 -20.80
CA LYS A 87 12.93 2.64 -20.61
C LYS A 87 14.34 3.20 -20.81
N GLU A 88 14.51 4.08 -21.81
CA GLU A 88 15.82 4.62 -22.21
C GLU A 88 16.58 5.40 -21.12
N ASN A 89 15.87 5.92 -20.10
CA ASN A 89 16.42 6.84 -19.11
C ASN A 89 16.54 6.25 -17.69
N LEU A 90 16.61 4.93 -17.52
CA LEU A 90 16.78 4.31 -16.21
C LEU A 90 18.16 4.67 -15.62
N SER A 91 18.18 5.09 -14.37
CA SER A 91 19.40 5.29 -13.61
C SER A 91 20.17 3.97 -13.38
N PHE A 92 21.42 4.05 -12.93
CA PHE A 92 22.18 2.88 -12.55
C PHE A 92 21.46 2.05 -11.46
N LEU A 93 20.96 2.70 -10.42
CA LEU A 93 20.29 2.04 -9.31
C LEU A 93 18.91 1.50 -9.71
N ASP A 94 18.16 2.21 -10.56
CA ASP A 94 16.90 1.69 -11.10
C ASP A 94 17.11 0.44 -11.95
N ARG A 95 18.13 0.43 -12.82
CA ARG A 95 18.46 -0.78 -13.60
C ARG A 95 18.86 -1.94 -12.68
N SER A 96 19.54 -1.64 -11.59
CA SER A 96 19.91 -2.66 -10.61
C SER A 96 18.70 -3.23 -9.90
N PHE A 97 17.74 -2.39 -9.52
CA PHE A 97 16.47 -2.82 -8.95
C PHE A 97 15.71 -3.74 -9.93
N GLU A 98 15.50 -3.28 -11.17
CA GLU A 98 14.78 -4.06 -12.18
C GLU A 98 15.44 -5.42 -12.44
N ARG A 99 16.78 -5.48 -12.51
CA ARG A 99 17.51 -6.74 -12.67
C ARG A 99 17.41 -7.66 -11.47
N HIS A 100 17.40 -7.11 -10.25
CA HIS A 100 17.29 -7.89 -9.01
C HIS A 100 15.95 -8.59 -8.92
N PHE A 101 14.88 -7.95 -9.40
CA PHE A 101 13.54 -8.49 -9.37
C PHE A 101 13.12 -9.21 -10.67
N ASN A 102 13.98 -9.21 -11.71
CA ASN A 102 13.69 -9.89 -12.97
C ASN A 102 13.31 -11.35 -12.73
N GLU A 103 12.23 -11.81 -13.37
CA GLU A 103 11.70 -13.18 -13.27
C GLU A 103 11.35 -13.64 -11.84
N ARG A 104 11.28 -12.72 -10.86
CA ARG A 104 10.88 -13.07 -9.50
C ARG A 104 9.45 -13.61 -9.50
N PRO A 105 9.23 -14.84 -9.02
CA PRO A 105 7.88 -15.38 -8.90
C PRO A 105 7.13 -14.73 -7.77
N TYR A 106 5.86 -14.46 -7.99
CA TYR A 106 4.92 -14.00 -6.96
C TYR A 106 3.53 -14.59 -7.21
N MET A 107 2.74 -14.78 -6.15
CA MET A 107 1.35 -15.22 -6.25
C MET A 107 0.47 -14.05 -6.69
N ALA A 108 -0.12 -14.16 -7.88
CA ALA A 108 -1.10 -13.22 -8.39
C ALA A 108 -2.52 -13.73 -8.14
N HIS A 109 -3.43 -12.83 -7.83
CA HIS A 109 -4.84 -13.13 -7.62
C HIS A 109 -5.71 -12.43 -8.64
N ARG A 110 -6.66 -13.18 -9.20
CA ARG A 110 -7.75 -12.66 -10.06
C ARG A 110 -9.07 -13.27 -9.59
N CYS A 111 -10.11 -12.47 -9.59
CA CYS A 111 -11.41 -12.88 -9.09
C CYS A 111 -12.49 -12.67 -10.14
N TYR A 112 -13.28 -13.69 -10.39
CA TYR A 112 -14.42 -13.68 -11.31
C TYR A 112 -15.70 -14.07 -10.58
N LEU A 113 -16.82 -13.56 -11.07
CA LEU A 113 -18.14 -13.90 -10.58
C LEU A 113 -19.04 -14.23 -11.76
N PHE A 114 -19.71 -15.38 -11.67
CA PHE A 114 -20.67 -15.85 -12.65
C PHE A 114 -22.04 -15.95 -12.01
N LEU A 115 -23.01 -15.25 -12.60
CA LEU A 115 -24.42 -15.31 -12.21
C LEU A 115 -25.17 -16.06 -13.31
N THR A 116 -25.62 -17.26 -13.00
CA THR A 116 -26.25 -18.15 -13.99
C THR A 116 -27.73 -18.37 -13.65
N LYS A 117 -28.59 -18.16 -14.63
CA LYS A 117 -29.99 -18.53 -14.56
C LYS A 117 -30.21 -19.88 -15.23
N THR A 118 -30.84 -20.81 -14.50
CA THR A 118 -31.10 -22.17 -14.95
C THR A 118 -32.53 -22.58 -14.64
N THR A 119 -32.89 -23.84 -14.92
CA THR A 119 -34.16 -24.44 -14.60
C THR A 119 -34.08 -25.28 -13.32
N ARG A 120 -35.27 -25.51 -12.74
CA ARG A 120 -35.43 -26.39 -11.57
C ARG A 120 -34.87 -27.79 -11.81
N GLU A 121 -35.08 -28.35 -12.98
CA GLU A 121 -34.62 -29.69 -13.32
C GLU A 121 -33.10 -29.79 -13.36
N ARG A 122 -32.45 -28.83 -14.00
CA ARG A 122 -30.98 -28.78 -14.07
C ARG A 122 -30.32 -28.60 -12.71
N MET A 123 -30.84 -27.71 -11.89
CA MET A 123 -30.30 -27.46 -10.55
C MET A 123 -30.38 -28.67 -9.60
N ARG A 124 -31.22 -29.66 -9.92
CA ARG A 124 -31.41 -30.88 -9.11
C ARG A 124 -30.87 -32.14 -9.76
N GLN A 125 -30.15 -31.98 -10.87
CA GLN A 125 -29.58 -33.15 -11.55
C GLN A 125 -28.46 -33.80 -10.72
N GLN A 126 -28.27 -35.11 -10.91
CA GLN A 126 -27.18 -35.88 -10.35
C GLN A 126 -25.99 -35.91 -11.32
N SER A 127 -24.79 -36.25 -10.80
CA SER A 127 -23.53 -36.29 -11.54
C SER A 127 -23.56 -37.13 -12.83
N ASN A 128 -24.35 -38.22 -12.86
CA ASN A 128 -24.48 -39.08 -14.06
C ASN A 128 -25.37 -38.48 -15.15
N PHE A 129 -26.00 -37.36 -14.90
CA PHE A 129 -26.91 -36.66 -15.82
C PHE A 129 -26.34 -35.32 -16.31
N SER A 130 -25.03 -35.23 -16.40
CA SER A 130 -24.38 -34.03 -16.91
C SER A 130 -24.82 -33.65 -18.32
N THR A 131 -24.81 -32.35 -18.65
CA THR A 131 -25.08 -31.80 -19.99
C THR A 131 -24.28 -32.44 -21.10
N LEU A 132 -23.08 -32.97 -20.82
CA LEU A 132 -22.28 -33.69 -21.77
C LEU A 132 -22.98 -34.92 -22.38
N CYS A 133 -24.05 -35.42 -21.75
CA CYS A 133 -24.83 -36.60 -22.13
C CYS A 133 -26.24 -36.25 -22.62
N ARG A 134 -26.66 -34.98 -22.58
CA ARG A 134 -28.04 -34.57 -22.87
C ARG A 134 -28.29 -34.18 -24.34
N GLY A 135 -29.57 -34.30 -24.77
CA GLY A 135 -30.01 -33.75 -26.05
C GLY A 135 -30.21 -32.23 -25.96
N ARG A 136 -30.07 -31.56 -27.08
CA ARG A 136 -30.18 -30.09 -27.24
C ARG A 136 -31.65 -29.64 -27.39
N ILE A 137 -32.42 -29.64 -26.30
CA ILE A 137 -33.81 -29.14 -26.31
C ILE A 137 -33.87 -27.94 -25.36
N ILE A 138 -34.21 -26.77 -25.88
CA ILE A 138 -34.39 -25.56 -25.05
C ILE A 138 -35.60 -25.77 -24.15
N PRO A 139 -35.47 -25.66 -22.81
CA PRO A 139 -36.55 -25.80 -21.85
C PRO A 139 -37.60 -24.69 -22.04
N LYS A 140 -38.88 -25.01 -21.91
CA LYS A 140 -39.99 -24.04 -22.02
C LYS A 140 -39.95 -22.94 -20.97
N GLU A 141 -39.26 -23.17 -19.88
CA GLU A 141 -39.05 -22.24 -18.78
C GLU A 141 -38.12 -21.09 -19.15
N VAL A 142 -37.23 -21.29 -20.13
CA VAL A 142 -36.33 -20.26 -20.66
C VAL A 142 -37.09 -19.47 -21.72
N ASN A 143 -37.79 -18.44 -21.31
CA ASN A 143 -38.52 -17.53 -22.15
C ASN A 143 -38.06 -16.07 -21.96
N ARG A 144 -38.50 -15.17 -22.85
CA ARG A 144 -38.09 -13.77 -22.82
C ARG A 144 -38.37 -13.08 -21.48
N GLU A 145 -39.50 -13.37 -20.85
CA GLU A 145 -39.87 -12.76 -19.56
C GLU A 145 -38.93 -13.19 -18.44
N THR A 146 -38.59 -14.48 -18.37
CA THR A 146 -37.65 -15.03 -17.41
C THR A 146 -36.25 -14.42 -17.55
N VAL A 147 -35.78 -14.29 -18.82
CA VAL A 147 -34.49 -13.65 -19.12
C VAL A 147 -34.50 -12.19 -18.72
N THR A 148 -35.55 -11.43 -19.07
CA THR A 148 -35.63 -10.00 -18.69
C THR A 148 -35.62 -9.82 -17.17
N LYS A 149 -36.42 -10.58 -16.43
CA LYS A 149 -36.43 -10.55 -14.96
C LYS A 149 -35.07 -10.90 -14.35
N PHE A 150 -34.36 -11.85 -14.95
CA PHE A 150 -33.03 -12.21 -14.50
C PHE A 150 -32.02 -11.07 -14.74
N MET A 151 -32.04 -10.46 -15.91
CA MET A 151 -31.16 -9.33 -16.23
C MET A 151 -31.40 -8.12 -15.33
N GLU A 152 -32.67 -7.82 -15.03
CA GLU A 152 -33.04 -6.77 -14.07
C GLU A 152 -32.50 -7.08 -12.66
N ALA A 153 -32.59 -8.34 -12.23
CA ALA A 153 -32.05 -8.78 -10.95
C ALA A 153 -30.49 -8.71 -10.90
N VAL A 154 -29.82 -9.05 -12.01
CA VAL A 154 -28.36 -8.91 -12.17
C VAL A 154 -27.93 -7.44 -12.06
N GLU A 155 -28.68 -6.50 -12.67
CA GLU A 155 -28.40 -5.07 -12.54
C GLU A 155 -28.55 -4.56 -11.10
N GLN A 156 -29.57 -5.06 -10.38
CA GLN A 156 -29.76 -4.75 -8.96
C GLN A 156 -28.60 -5.35 -8.11
N PHE A 157 -28.23 -6.59 -8.39
CA PHE A 157 -27.13 -7.26 -7.73
C PHE A 157 -25.81 -6.46 -7.88
N GLU A 158 -25.46 -6.10 -9.11
CA GLU A 158 -24.29 -5.30 -9.44
C GLU A 158 -24.28 -3.97 -8.67
N ARG A 159 -25.42 -3.27 -8.64
CA ARG A 159 -25.55 -2.00 -7.93
C ARG A 159 -25.36 -2.15 -6.42
N ILE A 160 -25.99 -3.15 -5.79
CA ILE A 160 -25.90 -3.39 -4.34
C ILE A 160 -24.43 -3.63 -3.93
N ILE A 161 -23.69 -4.40 -4.71
CA ILE A 161 -22.26 -4.66 -4.43
C ILE A 161 -21.41 -3.40 -4.64
N ASN A 162 -21.61 -2.72 -5.79
CA ASN A 162 -20.80 -1.54 -6.13
C ASN A 162 -21.05 -0.35 -5.18
N ASP A 163 -22.26 -0.21 -4.66
CA ASP A 163 -22.63 0.85 -3.71
C ASP A 163 -21.89 0.74 -2.36
N THR A 164 -21.30 -0.40 -2.05
CA THR A 164 -20.46 -0.55 -0.85
C THR A 164 -19.18 0.28 -0.91
N GLY A 165 -18.67 0.56 -2.12
CA GLY A 165 -17.35 1.17 -2.34
C GLY A 165 -16.17 0.28 -1.98
N LEU A 166 -16.40 -0.92 -1.43
CA LEU A 166 -15.36 -1.88 -1.01
C LEU A 166 -15.07 -2.92 -2.10
N ILE A 167 -16.12 -3.38 -2.77
CA ILE A 167 -16.05 -4.36 -3.88
C ILE A 167 -16.54 -3.67 -5.15
N ARG A 168 -15.86 -3.95 -6.26
CA ARG A 168 -16.30 -3.48 -7.58
C ARG A 168 -16.52 -4.65 -8.51
N LEU A 169 -17.71 -4.71 -9.10
CA LEU A 169 -18.06 -5.62 -10.19
C LEU A 169 -17.99 -4.86 -11.52
N ALA A 170 -17.31 -5.44 -12.49
CA ALA A 170 -17.24 -4.94 -13.86
C ALA A 170 -17.66 -6.07 -14.80
N ARG A 171 -18.70 -5.86 -15.63
CA ARG A 171 -19.13 -6.87 -16.62
C ARG A 171 -18.02 -7.11 -17.61
N MET A 172 -17.79 -8.37 -17.91
CA MET A 172 -16.78 -8.78 -18.89
C MET A 172 -17.33 -8.63 -20.30
N PRO A 173 -16.61 -7.98 -21.22
CA PRO A 173 -16.95 -7.96 -22.64
C PRO A 173 -16.72 -9.34 -23.31
N ASP A 174 -17.37 -9.57 -24.45
CA ASP A 174 -17.28 -10.82 -25.18
C ASP A 174 -15.82 -11.22 -25.52
N ASP A 175 -14.97 -10.25 -25.91
CA ASP A 175 -13.56 -10.47 -26.22
C ASP A 175 -12.71 -10.91 -25.03
N ASP A 176 -13.06 -10.51 -23.80
CA ASP A 176 -12.37 -10.95 -22.59
C ASP A 176 -12.77 -12.37 -22.18
N ILE A 177 -13.96 -12.81 -22.60
CA ILE A 177 -14.50 -14.15 -22.34
C ILE A 177 -13.97 -15.15 -23.39
N LEU A 178 -14.10 -14.81 -24.67
CA LEU A 178 -13.73 -15.68 -25.80
C LEU A 178 -12.25 -15.61 -26.19
N GLY A 179 -11.64 -14.44 -26.02
CA GLY A 179 -10.33 -14.11 -26.56
C GLY A 179 -10.42 -13.44 -27.94
N THR A 180 -9.25 -13.08 -28.44
CA THR A 180 -9.03 -12.50 -29.77
C THR A 180 -7.90 -13.25 -30.47
N ASP A 181 -7.63 -12.96 -31.73
CA ASP A 181 -6.51 -13.57 -32.46
C ASP A 181 -5.12 -13.41 -31.79
N THR A 182 -5.00 -12.46 -30.87
CA THR A 182 -3.72 -12.13 -30.22
C THR A 182 -3.73 -12.28 -28.70
N ARG A 183 -4.89 -12.54 -28.09
CA ARG A 183 -5.05 -12.61 -26.63
C ARG A 183 -6.05 -13.70 -26.24
N SER A 184 -5.66 -14.58 -25.34
CA SER A 184 -6.53 -15.65 -24.83
C SER A 184 -7.67 -15.09 -23.94
N GLY A 185 -8.87 -15.60 -24.17
CA GLY A 185 -10.03 -15.30 -23.33
C GLY A 185 -10.08 -16.15 -22.07
N LEU A 186 -11.05 -15.84 -21.21
CA LEU A 186 -11.22 -16.54 -19.93
C LEU A 186 -11.48 -18.05 -20.12
N LEU A 187 -12.25 -18.42 -21.15
CA LEU A 187 -12.50 -19.84 -21.45
C LEU A 187 -11.21 -20.60 -21.82
N GLU A 188 -10.37 -20.01 -22.66
CA GLU A 188 -9.09 -20.62 -23.05
C GLU A 188 -8.14 -20.69 -21.85
N LYS A 189 -8.08 -19.63 -21.04
CA LYS A 189 -7.29 -19.60 -19.80
C LYS A 189 -7.72 -20.71 -18.83
N TYR A 190 -9.03 -20.94 -18.67
CA TYR A 190 -9.52 -22.02 -17.82
C TYR A 190 -9.11 -23.41 -18.37
N LEU A 191 -9.31 -23.61 -19.66
CA LEU A 191 -8.99 -24.89 -20.32
C LEU A 191 -7.49 -25.21 -20.39
N SER A 192 -6.63 -24.20 -20.26
CA SER A 192 -5.17 -24.34 -20.19
C SER A 192 -4.61 -24.23 -18.78
N LEU A 193 -5.43 -23.82 -17.77
CA LEU A 193 -4.98 -23.48 -16.42
C LEU A 193 -3.79 -22.49 -16.43
N SER A 194 -3.86 -21.47 -17.29
CA SER A 194 -2.81 -20.47 -17.48
C SER A 194 -3.42 -19.08 -17.59
N MET A 195 -2.77 -18.09 -17.02
CA MET A 195 -3.13 -16.67 -17.20
C MET A 195 -2.37 -16.03 -18.37
N GLU A 196 -1.36 -16.69 -18.89
CA GLU A 196 -0.62 -16.26 -20.08
C GLU A 196 -1.43 -16.58 -21.36
N ASP A 197 -1.13 -15.86 -22.43
CA ASP A 197 -1.74 -16.11 -23.73
C ASP A 197 -1.21 -17.43 -24.31
N VAL A 198 -2.11 -18.32 -24.68
CA VAL A 198 -1.77 -19.65 -25.22
C VAL A 198 -2.02 -19.69 -26.73
N THR A 199 -1.13 -20.32 -27.45
CA THR A 199 -1.24 -20.47 -28.92
C THR A 199 -2.10 -21.65 -29.33
N CYS A 200 -2.22 -22.67 -28.47
CA CYS A 200 -3.07 -23.83 -28.66
C CYS A 200 -3.45 -24.45 -27.31
N LEU A 201 -4.61 -25.07 -27.27
CA LEU A 201 -5.05 -25.84 -26.11
C LEU A 201 -4.42 -27.23 -26.13
N GLU A 202 -4.00 -27.69 -24.96
CA GLU A 202 -3.40 -29.01 -24.76
C GLU A 202 -4.46 -30.08 -24.45
N ASP A 203 -4.05 -31.36 -24.45
CA ASP A 203 -4.94 -32.49 -24.13
C ASP A 203 -5.42 -32.41 -22.66
N ILE A 204 -6.70 -32.66 -22.46
CA ILE A 204 -7.33 -32.74 -21.14
C ILE A 204 -7.71 -34.19 -20.83
N ASP A 205 -7.07 -34.79 -19.81
CA ASP A 205 -7.36 -36.14 -19.34
C ASP A 205 -7.97 -36.06 -17.94
N LEU A 206 -9.28 -36.21 -17.86
CA LEU A 206 -10.03 -36.14 -16.61
C LEU A 206 -10.57 -37.51 -16.24
N SER A 207 -9.86 -38.20 -15.38
CA SER A 207 -10.33 -39.44 -14.77
C SER A 207 -10.27 -39.33 -13.25
N ALA A 208 -11.08 -40.09 -12.52
CA ALA A 208 -11.07 -40.14 -11.06
C ALA A 208 -9.70 -40.52 -10.44
N LYS A 209 -8.82 -41.13 -11.23
CA LYS A 209 -7.50 -41.59 -10.78
C LYS A 209 -6.37 -40.63 -11.18
N SER A 210 -6.52 -39.92 -12.27
CA SER A 210 -5.50 -39.02 -12.82
C SER A 210 -6.21 -37.88 -13.54
N MET A 211 -6.05 -36.66 -13.03
CA MET A 211 -6.55 -35.44 -13.68
C MET A 211 -5.35 -34.66 -14.20
N ARG A 212 -5.35 -34.38 -15.50
CA ARG A 212 -4.25 -33.65 -16.17
C ARG A 212 -4.78 -32.72 -17.24
N VAL A 213 -4.19 -31.54 -17.32
CA VAL A 213 -4.38 -30.55 -18.38
C VAL A 213 -3.00 -30.21 -18.93
N GLY A 214 -2.70 -30.68 -20.15
CA GLY A 214 -1.35 -30.64 -20.69
C GLY A 214 -0.34 -31.32 -19.76
N ASP A 215 0.69 -30.60 -19.36
CA ASP A 215 1.72 -31.06 -18.41
C ASP A 215 1.32 -30.86 -16.93
N LYS A 216 0.23 -30.16 -16.67
CA LYS A 216 -0.22 -29.86 -15.30
C LYS A 216 -1.01 -31.02 -14.70
N LEU A 217 -0.51 -31.56 -13.60
CA LEU A 217 -1.17 -32.58 -12.79
C LEU A 217 -2.06 -31.91 -11.74
N LEU A 218 -3.33 -32.31 -11.68
CA LEU A 218 -4.32 -31.66 -10.83
C LEU A 218 -4.64 -32.48 -9.59
N CYS A 219 -5.02 -31.80 -8.53
CA CYS A 219 -5.72 -32.37 -7.39
C CYS A 219 -6.93 -31.51 -7.02
N LEU A 220 -7.98 -32.14 -6.53
CA LEU A 220 -9.22 -31.49 -6.13
C LEU A 220 -9.51 -31.81 -4.66
N HIS A 221 -9.83 -30.78 -3.87
CA HIS A 221 -10.30 -30.88 -2.51
C HIS A 221 -11.70 -30.26 -2.45
N THR A 222 -12.68 -31.00 -1.90
CA THR A 222 -14.07 -30.57 -1.89
C THR A 222 -14.63 -30.47 -0.48
N LEU A 223 -15.54 -29.52 -0.29
CA LEU A 223 -16.43 -29.39 0.85
C LEU A 223 -17.86 -29.53 0.31
N SER A 224 -18.37 -30.76 0.38
CA SER A 224 -19.62 -31.19 -0.28
C SER A 224 -20.70 -31.57 0.70
N ASP A 225 -20.35 -31.73 1.98
CA ASP A 225 -21.27 -32.17 3.04
C ASP A 225 -21.11 -31.31 4.29
N THR A 226 -22.13 -31.28 5.12
CA THR A 226 -22.10 -30.61 6.44
C THR A 226 -21.04 -31.17 7.37
N ASP A 227 -20.70 -32.46 7.27
CA ASP A 227 -19.64 -33.07 8.04
C ASP A 227 -18.24 -32.58 7.66
N ASP A 228 -18.07 -31.99 6.49
CA ASP A 228 -16.80 -31.42 6.00
C ASP A 228 -16.54 -30.01 6.60
N LEU A 229 -17.54 -29.40 7.24
CA LEU A 229 -17.54 -27.99 7.63
C LEU A 229 -17.20 -27.78 9.11
N PRO A 230 -16.70 -26.60 9.48
CA PRO A 230 -16.44 -26.24 10.86
C PRO A 230 -17.75 -26.00 11.64
N ALA A 231 -17.70 -26.17 12.95
CA ALA A 231 -18.85 -25.93 13.82
C ALA A 231 -19.31 -24.47 13.88
N LYS A 232 -18.45 -23.53 13.51
CA LYS A 232 -18.71 -22.08 13.49
C LYS A 232 -17.97 -21.43 12.33
N VAL A 233 -18.61 -20.46 11.72
CA VAL A 233 -18.04 -19.57 10.70
C VAL A 233 -18.18 -18.12 11.14
N ALA A 234 -17.33 -17.25 10.61
CA ALA A 234 -17.37 -15.82 10.85
C ALA A 234 -17.04 -15.07 9.55
N THR A 235 -17.24 -13.78 9.51
CA THR A 235 -16.89 -12.95 8.36
C THR A 235 -15.38 -12.74 8.25
N ASP A 236 -14.70 -12.72 9.41
CA ASP A 236 -13.27 -12.57 9.52
C ASP A 236 -12.68 -13.46 10.62
N SER A 237 -11.38 -13.64 10.58
CA SER A 237 -10.61 -14.39 11.58
C SER A 237 -9.33 -13.64 11.96
N ARG A 238 -8.85 -13.89 13.19
CA ARG A 238 -7.58 -13.35 13.65
C ARG A 238 -6.43 -14.10 12.97
N PHE A 239 -5.50 -13.34 12.39
CA PHE A 239 -4.29 -13.89 11.80
C PHE A 239 -3.13 -13.85 12.79
N GLU A 240 -2.85 -14.98 13.44
CA GLU A 240 -1.90 -15.08 14.57
C GLU A 240 -0.47 -14.62 14.22
N ARG A 241 0.00 -14.91 13.00
CA ARG A 241 1.37 -14.58 12.59
C ARG A 241 1.68 -13.07 12.57
N LEU A 242 0.67 -12.22 12.44
CA LEU A 242 0.80 -10.76 12.40
C LEU A 242 0.05 -10.07 13.56
N SER A 243 -0.59 -10.83 14.44
CA SER A 243 -1.26 -10.32 15.63
C SER A 243 -0.31 -10.28 16.83
N THR A 244 -0.60 -9.38 17.77
CA THR A 244 0.10 -9.27 19.06
C THR A 244 -0.88 -9.34 20.21
N ASP A 245 -0.39 -9.32 21.45
CA ASP A 245 -1.25 -9.25 22.65
C ASP A 245 -2.07 -7.94 22.74
N ARG A 246 -1.74 -6.94 21.91
CA ARG A 246 -2.35 -5.62 21.94
C ARG A 246 -3.05 -5.21 20.65
N SER A 247 -3.01 -6.06 19.64
CA SER A 247 -3.60 -5.76 18.34
C SER A 247 -3.94 -7.03 17.57
N ASP A 248 -5.10 -7.04 16.95
CA ASP A 248 -5.59 -8.12 16.11
C ASP A 248 -5.46 -7.75 14.64
N CYS A 249 -4.58 -8.42 13.94
CA CYS A 249 -4.57 -8.41 12.48
C CYS A 249 -5.62 -9.40 11.98
N ARG A 250 -6.58 -8.91 11.19
CA ARG A 250 -7.72 -9.70 10.75
C ARG A 250 -7.71 -9.95 9.25
N LEU A 251 -8.21 -11.10 8.85
CA LEU A 251 -8.40 -11.53 7.47
C LEU A 251 -9.77 -12.19 7.31
N SER A 252 -10.29 -12.30 6.09
CA SER A 252 -11.51 -13.05 5.81
C SER A 252 -11.37 -14.50 6.26
N PHE A 253 -12.48 -15.12 6.60
CA PHE A 253 -12.52 -16.52 7.05
C PHE A 253 -11.87 -17.48 6.04
N ALA A 254 -12.07 -17.24 4.74
CA ALA A 254 -11.55 -18.06 3.65
C ALA A 254 -10.10 -17.72 3.23
N SER A 255 -9.45 -16.72 3.85
CA SER A 255 -8.08 -16.30 3.49
C SER A 255 -7.02 -17.41 3.51
N PRO A 256 -7.12 -18.48 4.36
CA PRO A 256 -6.16 -19.59 4.30
C PRO A 256 -6.10 -20.29 2.94
N VAL A 257 -7.22 -20.39 2.21
CA VAL A 257 -7.27 -20.94 0.83
C VAL A 257 -7.19 -19.85 -0.24
N GLY A 258 -6.74 -18.65 0.13
CA GLY A 258 -6.48 -17.52 -0.75
C GLY A 258 -4.99 -17.29 -0.96
N LEU A 259 -4.55 -16.03 -0.87
CA LEU A 259 -3.13 -15.63 -1.03
C LEU A 259 -2.16 -16.24 -0.01
N LEU A 260 -2.66 -16.82 1.08
CA LEU A 260 -1.82 -17.52 2.07
C LEU A 260 -1.44 -18.94 1.64
N LEU A 261 -2.09 -19.50 0.64
CA LEU A 261 -1.79 -20.82 0.08
C LEU A 261 -0.74 -20.68 -1.05
N PRO A 262 0.50 -21.17 -0.85
CA PRO A 262 1.62 -20.87 -1.77
C PRO A 262 1.71 -21.86 -2.95
N CYS A 263 0.63 -22.11 -3.65
CA CYS A 263 0.59 -22.98 -4.84
C CYS A 263 -0.39 -22.45 -5.87
N ASN A 264 -0.24 -22.89 -7.12
CA ASN A 264 -1.19 -22.58 -8.17
C ASN A 264 -2.51 -23.29 -7.91
N HIS A 265 -3.61 -22.53 -7.79
CA HIS A 265 -4.92 -23.08 -7.53
C HIS A 265 -6.05 -22.15 -7.96
N ILE A 266 -7.23 -22.76 -8.13
CA ILE A 266 -8.51 -22.07 -8.30
C ILE A 266 -9.36 -22.45 -7.08
N TYR A 267 -9.89 -21.46 -6.37
CA TYR A 267 -10.88 -21.64 -5.33
C TYR A 267 -12.26 -21.31 -5.87
N ASN A 268 -13.13 -22.31 -5.98
CA ASN A 268 -14.49 -22.19 -6.48
C ASN A 268 -15.46 -22.15 -5.31
N GLN A 269 -16.35 -21.17 -5.32
CA GLN A 269 -17.36 -20.94 -4.29
C GLN A 269 -18.73 -20.88 -4.95
N TYR A 270 -19.58 -21.87 -4.68
CA TYR A 270 -20.93 -21.97 -5.24
C TYR A 270 -21.99 -21.72 -4.19
N VAL A 271 -22.97 -20.90 -4.54
CA VAL A 271 -24.24 -20.74 -3.83
C VAL A 271 -25.37 -20.96 -4.81
N LEU A 272 -26.12 -22.02 -4.61
CA LEU A 272 -27.26 -22.39 -5.45
C LEU A 272 -28.56 -21.92 -4.80
N ILE A 273 -29.21 -20.95 -5.41
CA ILE A 273 -30.45 -20.33 -4.92
C ILE A 273 -31.64 -21.13 -5.40
N ASP A 274 -32.07 -22.07 -4.56
CA ASP A 274 -33.28 -22.87 -4.77
C ASP A 274 -34.55 -22.10 -4.35
N ASP A 275 -35.71 -22.76 -4.48
CA ASP A 275 -36.93 -22.32 -3.79
C ASP A 275 -36.82 -22.68 -2.30
N SER A 276 -36.50 -21.68 -1.48
CA SER A 276 -36.27 -21.83 -0.04
C SER A 276 -37.49 -22.41 0.68
N GLU A 277 -38.72 -21.97 0.33
CA GLU A 277 -39.95 -22.46 0.98
C GLU A 277 -40.19 -23.93 0.64
N GLU A 278 -39.97 -24.34 -0.58
CA GLU A 278 -40.05 -25.75 -0.98
C GLU A 278 -39.03 -26.61 -0.23
N ASN A 279 -37.82 -26.11 -0.03
CA ASN A 279 -36.79 -26.80 0.73
C ASN A 279 -37.23 -27.00 2.20
N LEU A 280 -37.75 -25.95 2.85
CA LEU A 280 -38.22 -26.01 4.21
C LEU A 280 -39.40 -27.00 4.37
N GLN A 281 -40.35 -26.97 3.43
CA GLN A 281 -41.48 -27.93 3.42
C GLN A 281 -40.99 -29.39 3.27
N ARG A 282 -39.96 -29.61 2.45
CA ARG A 282 -39.33 -30.93 2.30
C ARG A 282 -38.65 -31.35 3.60
N PHE A 283 -37.97 -30.48 4.31
CA PHE A 283 -37.39 -30.76 5.59
C PHE A 283 -38.42 -31.03 6.66
N GLU A 284 -39.52 -30.33 6.71
CA GLU A 284 -40.63 -30.62 7.61
C GLU A 284 -41.16 -32.04 7.41
N LYS A 285 -41.34 -32.49 6.15
CA LYS A 285 -41.75 -33.83 5.82
C LYS A 285 -40.72 -34.85 6.24
N THR A 286 -39.44 -34.57 6.03
CA THR A 286 -38.34 -35.42 6.44
C THR A 286 -38.27 -35.55 7.95
N ALA A 287 -38.36 -34.44 8.71
CA ALA A 287 -38.41 -34.45 10.17
C ALA A 287 -39.57 -35.36 10.70
N ARG A 288 -40.76 -35.22 10.16
CA ARG A 288 -41.91 -36.08 10.53
C ARG A 288 -41.62 -37.56 10.27
N ASN A 289 -40.98 -37.91 9.16
CA ASN A 289 -40.57 -39.29 8.86
C ASN A 289 -39.51 -39.80 9.86
N MET A 290 -38.51 -38.97 10.16
CA MET A 290 -37.44 -39.31 11.12
C MET A 290 -38.00 -39.50 12.52
N VAL A 291 -38.92 -38.64 12.97
CA VAL A 291 -39.63 -38.82 14.26
C VAL A 291 -40.39 -40.17 14.32
N SER A 292 -41.10 -40.55 13.26
CA SER A 292 -41.78 -41.85 13.20
C SER A 292 -40.83 -43.03 13.26
N LEU A 293 -39.64 -42.90 12.70
CA LEU A 293 -38.56 -43.94 12.69
C LEU A 293 -37.63 -43.84 13.88
N SER A 294 -37.78 -42.87 14.77
CA SER A 294 -36.88 -42.67 15.94
C SER A 294 -36.85 -43.84 16.92
N ARG A 295 -37.92 -44.61 17.00
CA ARG A 295 -38.02 -45.80 17.81
C ARG A 295 -37.07 -46.94 17.36
N TYR A 296 -36.65 -46.90 16.08
CA TYR A 296 -35.81 -47.95 15.50
C TYR A 296 -34.33 -47.55 15.41
N SER A 297 -34.02 -46.26 15.49
CA SER A 297 -32.65 -45.74 15.37
C SER A 297 -32.48 -44.46 16.16
N ARG A 298 -31.47 -44.40 17.02
CA ARG A 298 -31.09 -43.18 17.74
C ARG A 298 -30.61 -42.07 16.77
N GLY A 299 -29.99 -42.45 15.63
CA GLY A 299 -29.60 -41.52 14.61
C GLY A 299 -30.80 -40.76 14.02
N ASN A 300 -31.95 -41.43 13.79
CA ASN A 300 -33.15 -40.79 13.30
C ASN A 300 -33.70 -39.75 14.31
N ALA A 301 -33.61 -40.05 15.62
CA ALA A 301 -34.02 -39.07 16.63
C ALA A 301 -33.12 -37.82 16.64
N ILE A 302 -31.81 -38.01 16.54
CA ILE A 302 -30.82 -36.90 16.47
C ILE A 302 -31.03 -36.07 15.19
N ASN A 303 -31.20 -36.74 14.06
CA ASN A 303 -31.43 -36.02 12.76
C ASN A 303 -32.76 -35.25 12.77
N ALA A 304 -33.81 -35.78 13.37
CA ALA A 304 -35.05 -35.04 13.54
C ALA A 304 -34.86 -33.77 14.39
N GLU A 305 -34.12 -33.87 15.50
CA GLU A 305 -33.81 -32.70 16.33
C GLU A 305 -32.98 -31.61 15.57
N TRP A 306 -32.00 -32.03 14.78
CA TRP A 306 -31.21 -31.11 13.99
C TRP A 306 -32.03 -30.41 12.89
N ILE A 307 -32.89 -31.16 12.20
CA ILE A 307 -33.80 -30.58 11.20
C ILE A 307 -34.79 -29.63 11.88
N ASP A 308 -35.35 -29.96 13.05
CA ASP A 308 -36.24 -29.04 13.77
C ASP A 308 -35.53 -27.75 14.19
N ARG A 309 -34.27 -27.81 14.62
CA ARG A 309 -33.46 -26.62 14.92
C ARG A 309 -33.27 -25.75 13.66
N TYR A 310 -32.90 -26.37 12.54
CA TYR A 310 -32.74 -25.67 11.26
C TYR A 310 -34.04 -24.97 10.82
N LEU A 311 -35.19 -25.67 10.91
CA LEU A 311 -36.51 -25.12 10.59
C LEU A 311 -36.89 -23.95 11.51
N ASN A 312 -36.61 -24.10 12.82
CA ASN A 312 -36.91 -23.07 13.80
C ASN A 312 -36.07 -21.80 13.56
N GLU A 313 -34.78 -21.91 13.26
CA GLU A 313 -33.92 -20.78 12.91
C GLU A 313 -34.37 -20.11 11.61
N ALA A 314 -34.63 -20.91 10.57
CA ALA A 314 -35.11 -20.40 9.28
C ALA A 314 -36.39 -19.54 9.43
N ARG A 315 -37.37 -20.05 10.19
CA ARG A 315 -38.66 -19.35 10.37
C ARG A 315 -38.60 -18.21 11.37
N SER A 316 -37.82 -18.35 12.46
CA SER A 316 -37.71 -17.31 13.50
C SER A 316 -36.96 -16.07 13.00
N TYR A 317 -35.93 -16.25 12.17
CA TYR A 317 -35.08 -15.17 11.69
C TYR A 317 -35.29 -14.82 10.21
N GLY A 318 -36.22 -15.53 9.52
CA GLY A 318 -36.48 -15.32 8.10
C GLY A 318 -35.26 -15.62 7.21
N LEU A 319 -34.48 -16.65 7.59
CA LEU A 319 -33.26 -17.03 6.85
C LEU A 319 -33.61 -17.78 5.57
N ILE A 320 -32.83 -17.54 4.52
CA ILE A 320 -33.02 -18.20 3.22
C ILE A 320 -32.19 -19.48 3.18
N SER A 321 -32.87 -20.61 2.99
CA SER A 321 -32.24 -21.91 2.76
C SER A 321 -31.68 -21.99 1.33
N VAL A 322 -30.39 -22.23 1.21
CA VAL A 322 -29.65 -22.40 -0.05
C VAL A 322 -28.85 -23.71 -0.03
N ARG A 323 -28.34 -24.10 -1.18
CA ARG A 323 -27.27 -25.11 -1.24
C ARG A 323 -25.95 -24.42 -1.51
N ALA A 324 -24.88 -24.97 -0.94
CA ALA A 324 -23.52 -24.47 -1.17
C ALA A 324 -22.55 -25.60 -1.45
N HIS A 325 -21.45 -25.24 -2.09
CA HIS A 325 -20.30 -26.11 -2.33
C HIS A 325 -19.03 -25.27 -2.45
N PHE A 326 -17.94 -25.77 -1.92
CA PHE A 326 -16.63 -25.11 -2.05
C PHE A 326 -15.60 -26.16 -2.47
N ASN A 327 -14.72 -25.80 -3.40
CA ASN A 327 -13.63 -26.67 -3.80
C ASN A 327 -12.37 -25.90 -4.18
N VAL A 328 -11.23 -26.54 -4.02
CA VAL A 328 -9.92 -26.06 -4.45
C VAL A 328 -9.39 -27.00 -5.50
N ILE A 329 -9.20 -26.51 -6.72
CA ILE A 329 -8.48 -27.17 -7.81
C ILE A 329 -7.05 -26.65 -7.77
N ALA A 330 -6.09 -27.48 -7.39
CA ALA A 330 -4.69 -27.09 -7.37
C ALA A 330 -3.87 -27.97 -8.31
N TRP A 331 -2.75 -27.44 -8.82
CA TRP A 331 -1.93 -28.16 -9.79
C TRP A 331 -0.44 -27.88 -9.65
N SER A 332 0.37 -28.79 -10.17
CA SER A 332 1.80 -28.66 -10.39
C SER A 332 2.20 -29.48 -11.62
N GLU A 333 3.29 -29.10 -12.28
CA GLU A 333 3.90 -29.85 -13.38
C GLU A 333 4.75 -31.03 -12.85
N ASP A 334 5.16 -30.98 -11.59
CA ASP A 334 5.95 -32.02 -10.93
C ASP A 334 5.08 -32.86 -9.99
N ALA A 335 5.18 -34.18 -10.10
CA ALA A 335 4.40 -35.14 -9.31
C ALA A 335 4.80 -35.16 -7.81
N ASP A 336 6.06 -34.90 -7.48
CA ASP A 336 6.53 -34.84 -6.10
C ASP A 336 6.11 -33.51 -5.46
N GLU A 337 6.12 -32.42 -6.22
CA GLU A 337 5.57 -31.15 -5.78
C GLU A 337 4.06 -31.23 -5.59
N LEU A 338 3.32 -31.91 -6.46
CA LEU A 338 1.88 -32.12 -6.30
C LEU A 338 1.53 -32.79 -4.97
N ARG A 339 2.38 -33.69 -4.45
CA ARG A 339 2.16 -34.26 -3.12
C ARG A 339 2.26 -33.23 -2.00
N LYS A 340 3.19 -32.27 -2.11
CA LYS A 340 3.29 -31.13 -1.16
C LYS A 340 2.06 -30.23 -1.29
N VAL A 341 1.69 -29.89 -2.52
CA VAL A 341 0.49 -29.08 -2.80
C VAL A 341 -0.76 -29.71 -2.17
N LYS A 342 -0.97 -31.02 -2.30
CA LYS A 342 -2.08 -31.72 -1.64
C LYS A 342 -2.09 -31.55 -0.13
N ASN A 343 -0.91 -31.67 0.49
CA ASN A 343 -0.79 -31.50 1.95
C ASN A 343 -1.02 -30.03 2.35
N ASP A 344 -0.51 -29.09 1.58
CA ASP A 344 -0.66 -27.66 1.87
C ASP A 344 -2.13 -27.24 1.79
N VAL A 345 -2.86 -27.64 0.74
CA VAL A 345 -4.30 -27.37 0.59
C VAL A 345 -5.07 -27.99 1.76
N GLY A 346 -4.82 -29.28 2.07
CA GLY A 346 -5.48 -29.96 3.19
C GLY A 346 -5.20 -29.28 4.53
N SER A 347 -3.96 -28.82 4.76
CA SER A 347 -3.57 -28.10 5.97
C SER A 347 -4.27 -26.75 6.10
N GLN A 348 -4.38 -25.99 5.02
CA GLN A 348 -5.05 -24.68 5.04
C GLN A 348 -6.56 -24.82 5.25
N LEU A 349 -7.19 -25.84 4.66
CA LEU A 349 -8.60 -26.15 4.96
C LEU A 349 -8.80 -26.60 6.41
N ALA A 350 -7.85 -27.36 6.98
CA ALA A 350 -7.88 -27.72 8.39
C ALA A 350 -7.71 -26.52 9.33
N VAL A 351 -6.94 -25.49 8.94
CA VAL A 351 -6.86 -24.20 9.68
C VAL A 351 -8.23 -23.52 9.75
N MET A 352 -9.05 -23.65 8.71
CA MET A 352 -10.44 -23.18 8.73
C MET A 352 -11.38 -24.10 9.53
N GLY A 353 -10.88 -25.21 10.07
CA GLY A 353 -11.69 -26.22 10.76
C GLY A 353 -12.46 -27.15 9.82
N CYS A 354 -12.12 -27.17 8.53
CA CYS A 354 -12.74 -28.02 7.52
C CYS A 354 -12.05 -29.37 7.41
N MET A 355 -12.81 -30.38 7.00
CA MET A 355 -12.33 -31.77 6.73
C MET A 355 -12.60 -32.10 5.26
N PRO A 356 -11.74 -31.69 4.32
CA PRO A 356 -12.05 -31.83 2.88
C PRO A 356 -12.02 -33.27 2.41
N ARG A 357 -12.83 -33.56 1.40
CA ARG A 357 -12.78 -34.83 0.67
C ARG A 357 -11.75 -34.72 -0.47
N HIS A 358 -11.01 -35.79 -0.70
CA HIS A 358 -9.96 -35.85 -1.71
C HIS A 358 -10.35 -36.77 -2.85
N ASN A 359 -10.14 -36.33 -4.10
CA ASN A 359 -10.24 -37.15 -5.31
C ASN A 359 -11.52 -38.00 -5.35
N THR A 360 -12.67 -37.35 -5.24
CA THR A 360 -13.97 -38.01 -5.39
C THR A 360 -14.21 -38.50 -6.81
N ILE A 361 -15.15 -39.39 -7.00
CA ILE A 361 -15.54 -39.86 -8.33
C ILE A 361 -16.06 -38.72 -9.23
N ASP A 362 -16.67 -37.73 -8.60
CA ASP A 362 -17.28 -36.58 -9.28
C ASP A 362 -16.28 -35.42 -9.58
N CYS A 363 -15.00 -35.57 -9.20
CA CYS A 363 -13.98 -34.55 -9.51
C CYS A 363 -13.95 -34.12 -10.99
N PRO A 364 -14.02 -35.01 -11.97
CA PRO A 364 -14.08 -34.61 -13.38
C PRO A 364 -15.34 -33.77 -13.68
N THR A 365 -16.48 -34.09 -13.11
CA THR A 365 -17.73 -33.34 -13.28
C THR A 365 -17.63 -31.94 -12.67
N LEU A 366 -17.03 -31.84 -11.48
CA LEU A 366 -16.79 -30.57 -10.80
C LEU A 366 -15.81 -29.65 -11.59
N TYR A 367 -14.77 -30.23 -12.20
CA TYR A 367 -13.91 -29.47 -13.10
C TYR A 367 -14.67 -28.89 -14.30
N TRP A 368 -15.55 -29.70 -14.95
CA TRP A 368 -16.38 -29.23 -16.04
C TRP A 368 -17.43 -28.23 -15.60
N ALA A 369 -18.02 -28.37 -14.42
CA ALA A 369 -18.98 -27.43 -13.85
C ALA A 369 -18.36 -26.06 -13.52
N ALA A 370 -17.04 -26.00 -13.34
CA ALA A 370 -16.32 -24.76 -13.05
C ALA A 370 -15.89 -23.98 -14.32
N ILE A 371 -16.19 -24.49 -15.52
CA ILE A 371 -16.00 -23.74 -16.76
C ILE A 371 -16.98 -22.55 -16.76
N PRO A 372 -16.52 -21.32 -17.03
CA PRO A 372 -17.40 -20.16 -17.15
C PRO A 372 -18.58 -20.41 -18.09
N GLY A 373 -19.81 -20.19 -17.61
CA GLY A 373 -21.04 -20.46 -18.35
C GLY A 373 -21.61 -21.88 -18.21
N ASN A 374 -20.95 -22.77 -17.44
CA ASN A 374 -21.42 -24.14 -17.20
C ASN A 374 -21.78 -24.40 -15.71
N GLU A 375 -21.94 -23.39 -14.89
CA GLU A 375 -22.18 -23.50 -13.46
C GLU A 375 -23.48 -24.27 -13.12
N ALA A 376 -24.44 -24.31 -14.05
CA ALA A 376 -25.70 -25.05 -13.89
C ALA A 376 -25.54 -26.56 -14.05
N ASP A 377 -24.43 -27.05 -14.58
CA ASP A 377 -24.11 -28.48 -14.70
C ASP A 377 -23.54 -29.06 -13.40
N PHE A 378 -23.84 -28.44 -12.27
CA PHE A 378 -23.34 -28.79 -10.96
C PHE A 378 -24.13 -29.97 -10.39
N PRO A 379 -23.46 -31.08 -9.92
CA PRO A 379 -24.16 -32.23 -9.37
C PRO A 379 -24.81 -31.94 -8.03
N ALA A 380 -26.09 -32.25 -7.87
CA ALA A 380 -26.86 -31.91 -6.68
C ALA A 380 -26.34 -32.60 -5.42
N GLU A 381 -25.78 -33.81 -5.54
CA GLU A 381 -25.20 -34.59 -4.45
C GLU A 381 -23.89 -34.05 -3.90
N GLU A 382 -23.19 -33.21 -4.65
CA GLU A 382 -21.95 -32.54 -4.22
C GLU A 382 -22.23 -31.21 -3.51
N SER A 383 -23.51 -30.93 -3.16
CA SER A 383 -23.90 -29.69 -2.47
C SER A 383 -24.61 -29.99 -1.16
N PHE A 384 -24.37 -29.17 -0.15
CA PHE A 384 -25.00 -29.26 1.16
C PHE A 384 -25.98 -28.10 1.39
N TYR A 385 -27.01 -28.34 2.22
CA TYR A 385 -27.98 -27.31 2.62
C TYR A 385 -27.43 -26.47 3.78
N THR A 386 -27.57 -25.16 3.63
CA THR A 386 -27.19 -24.19 4.65
C THR A 386 -28.02 -22.92 4.50
N PHE A 387 -27.77 -21.92 5.33
CA PHE A 387 -28.33 -20.57 5.12
C PHE A 387 -27.38 -19.73 4.28
N LEU A 388 -27.92 -18.68 3.69
CA LEU A 388 -27.17 -17.77 2.85
C LEU A 388 -26.01 -17.09 3.60
N GLU A 389 -26.27 -16.68 4.83
CA GLU A 389 -25.29 -15.97 5.66
C GLU A 389 -24.04 -16.83 5.98
N PRO A 390 -24.13 -18.07 6.49
CA PRO A 390 -22.98 -18.93 6.65
C PRO A 390 -22.25 -19.28 5.35
N ALA A 391 -22.98 -19.48 4.25
CA ALA A 391 -22.39 -19.79 2.95
C ALA A 391 -21.47 -18.66 2.44
N THR A 392 -21.88 -17.42 2.61
CA THR A 392 -21.11 -16.25 2.19
C THR A 392 -19.86 -16.00 3.01
N CYS A 393 -19.71 -16.54 4.21
CA CYS A 393 -18.48 -16.50 4.99
C CYS A 393 -17.31 -17.21 4.30
N PHE A 394 -17.57 -18.14 3.40
CA PHE A 394 -16.55 -18.84 2.61
C PHE A 394 -16.07 -18.06 1.38
N PHE A 395 -16.60 -16.88 1.12
CA PHE A 395 -16.09 -16.04 0.04
C PHE A 395 -14.80 -15.37 0.47
N THR A 396 -13.76 -15.44 -0.40
CA THR A 396 -12.55 -14.64 -0.20
C THR A 396 -12.90 -13.16 -0.36
N ALA A 397 -12.29 -12.30 0.43
CA ALA A 397 -12.62 -10.88 0.46
C ALA A 397 -11.41 -9.96 0.18
N GLU A 398 -10.24 -10.52 -0.13
CA GLU A 398 -9.01 -9.74 -0.32
C GLU A 398 -8.27 -10.11 -1.59
N THR A 399 -7.43 -9.17 -2.05
CA THR A 399 -6.53 -9.34 -3.20
C THR A 399 -5.13 -8.80 -2.93
N ASN A 400 -4.21 -8.94 -3.90
CA ASN A 400 -2.86 -8.38 -3.85
C ASN A 400 -2.86 -6.86 -3.71
N TYR A 401 -1.75 -6.32 -3.19
CA TYR A 401 -1.45 -4.88 -3.29
C TYR A 401 -1.28 -4.47 -4.75
N ARG A 402 -1.75 -3.24 -5.05
CA ARG A 402 -1.73 -2.65 -6.39
C ARG A 402 -0.70 -1.54 -6.47
N SER A 403 -0.09 -1.42 -7.64
CA SER A 403 0.74 -0.26 -7.96
C SER A 403 -0.12 0.97 -8.24
N SER A 404 0.40 2.15 -7.91
CA SER A 404 -0.17 3.43 -8.33
C SER A 404 -0.09 3.59 -9.84
N LEU A 405 -1.08 4.27 -10.42
CA LEU A 405 -1.12 4.56 -11.85
C LEU A 405 -0.30 5.81 -12.23
N SER A 406 0.14 6.57 -11.24
CA SER A 406 0.96 7.77 -11.42
C SER A 406 2.35 7.42 -11.97
N PRO A 407 2.93 8.23 -12.86
CA PRO A 407 4.32 8.05 -13.29
C PRO A 407 5.34 8.45 -12.21
N PHE A 408 4.92 9.19 -11.18
CA PHE A 408 5.73 9.61 -10.04
C PHE A 408 5.48 8.68 -8.85
N GLY A 409 6.54 8.32 -8.12
CA GLY A 409 6.40 7.49 -6.91
C GLY A 409 7.70 6.81 -6.50
N ILE A 410 7.58 5.90 -5.58
CA ILE A 410 8.68 5.07 -5.07
C ILE A 410 8.42 3.58 -5.34
N LYS A 411 9.48 2.85 -5.59
CA LYS A 411 9.43 1.39 -5.72
C LYS A 411 9.50 0.77 -4.33
N MET A 412 8.53 -0.02 -4.00
CA MET A 412 8.44 -0.81 -2.78
C MET A 412 8.15 -2.26 -3.15
N VAL A 413 7.97 -3.12 -2.16
CA VAL A 413 7.69 -4.54 -2.40
C VAL A 413 6.52 -4.99 -1.52
N ASP A 414 5.64 -5.81 -2.07
CA ASP A 414 4.57 -6.47 -1.31
C ASP A 414 5.19 -7.34 -0.21
N ARG A 415 4.74 -7.14 1.04
CA ARG A 415 5.29 -7.83 2.21
C ARG A 415 5.09 -9.34 2.18
N LEU A 416 3.98 -9.81 1.60
CA LEU A 416 3.62 -11.21 1.55
C LEU A 416 4.19 -11.90 0.31
N THR A 417 3.84 -11.39 -0.87
CA THR A 417 4.15 -12.05 -2.14
C THR A 417 5.55 -11.74 -2.67
N GLY A 418 6.16 -10.64 -2.25
CA GLY A 418 7.45 -10.19 -2.76
C GLY A 418 7.40 -9.52 -4.13
N LYS A 419 6.19 -9.16 -4.60
CA LYS A 419 5.98 -8.43 -5.85
C LYS A 419 6.49 -7.00 -5.73
N PRO A 420 7.32 -6.51 -6.66
CA PRO A 420 7.64 -5.10 -6.74
C PRO A 420 6.39 -4.26 -7.04
N LEU A 421 6.28 -3.13 -6.36
CA LEU A 421 5.17 -2.19 -6.44
C LEU A 421 5.70 -0.78 -6.71
N HIS A 422 4.98 -0.01 -7.50
CA HIS A 422 5.18 1.42 -7.67
C HIS A 422 4.14 2.18 -6.86
N LEU A 423 4.56 3.02 -5.91
CA LEU A 423 3.69 3.72 -4.98
C LEU A 423 3.87 5.24 -5.08
N ASP A 424 2.82 5.94 -5.44
CA ASP A 424 2.78 7.40 -5.33
C ASP A 424 2.15 7.80 -3.98
N ILE A 425 3.00 8.31 -3.10
CA ILE A 425 2.59 8.81 -1.77
C ILE A 425 2.48 10.33 -1.72
N SER A 426 2.41 10.99 -2.88
CA SER A 426 2.41 12.45 -3.00
C SER A 426 1.31 12.98 -3.91
N ASP A 427 1.30 12.64 -5.21
CA ASP A 427 0.45 13.28 -6.22
C ASP A 427 -0.87 12.55 -6.44
N GLU A 428 -0.85 11.23 -6.63
CA GLU A 428 -2.07 10.46 -6.87
C GLU A 428 -3.05 10.54 -5.69
N PRO A 429 -2.62 10.39 -4.42
CA PRO A 429 -3.51 10.57 -3.28
C PRO A 429 -4.14 11.96 -3.23
N MET A 430 -3.39 13.00 -3.59
CA MET A 430 -3.89 14.36 -3.63
C MET A 430 -4.89 14.60 -4.77
N LYS A 431 -4.62 14.05 -5.97
CA LYS A 431 -5.55 14.10 -7.11
C LYS A 431 -6.87 13.37 -6.83
N ARG A 432 -6.81 12.27 -6.07
CA ARG A 432 -7.96 11.47 -5.64
C ARG A 432 -8.69 12.05 -4.43
N GLY A 433 -8.21 13.16 -3.85
CA GLY A 433 -8.81 13.77 -2.66
C GLY A 433 -8.58 13.00 -1.36
N ILE A 434 -7.66 12.04 -1.34
CA ILE A 434 -7.29 11.26 -0.14
C ILE A 434 -6.45 12.11 0.79
N THR A 435 -5.52 12.89 0.24
CA THR A 435 -4.68 13.83 0.96
C THR A 435 -4.92 15.26 0.47
N THR A 436 -4.65 16.25 1.32
CA THR A 436 -4.77 17.69 1.02
C THR A 436 -3.42 18.34 0.75
N ASN A 437 -2.35 17.65 1.12
CA ASN A 437 -0.96 18.10 0.97
C ASN A 437 -0.03 16.89 0.71
N ARG A 438 1.25 17.18 0.41
CA ARG A 438 2.30 16.18 0.14
C ARG A 438 3.23 15.98 1.33
N ASN A 439 3.02 16.70 2.43
CA ASN A 439 3.93 16.67 3.57
C ASN A 439 3.91 15.30 4.24
N LYS A 440 5.07 14.91 4.77
CA LYS A 440 5.28 13.61 5.39
C LYS A 440 5.82 13.74 6.81
N PHE A 441 5.36 12.85 7.66
CA PHE A 441 5.88 12.64 8.99
C PHE A 441 6.39 11.22 9.13
N ILE A 442 7.68 11.06 9.48
CA ILE A 442 8.34 9.75 9.58
C ILE A 442 8.77 9.52 11.02
N LEU A 443 8.30 8.42 11.61
CA LEU A 443 8.63 8.01 12.98
C LEU A 443 9.30 6.64 12.96
N GLY A 444 10.51 6.56 13.51
CA GLY A 444 11.22 5.29 13.62
C GLY A 444 12.30 5.31 14.67
N PRO A 445 12.25 4.40 15.67
CA PRO A 445 13.31 4.29 16.68
C PRO A 445 14.67 3.99 16.06
N SER A 446 15.74 4.24 16.81
CA SER A 446 17.10 3.87 16.38
C SER A 446 17.18 2.37 16.05
N GLY A 447 17.77 2.04 14.90
CA GLY A 447 17.90 0.67 14.38
C GLY A 447 16.67 0.13 13.65
N SER A 448 15.58 0.91 13.51
CA SER A 448 14.37 0.49 12.77
C SER A 448 14.54 0.48 11.24
N GLY A 449 15.63 1.03 10.69
CA GLY A 449 15.86 1.18 9.26
C GLY A 449 15.44 2.54 8.69
N LYS A 450 15.23 3.53 9.54
CA LYS A 450 14.77 4.89 9.19
C LYS A 450 15.63 5.52 8.08
N SER A 451 16.92 5.68 8.31
CA SER A 451 17.86 6.31 7.36
C SER A 451 17.96 5.52 6.05
N PHE A 452 17.82 4.20 6.10
CA PHE A 452 17.77 3.36 4.91
C PHE A 452 16.53 3.65 4.04
N PHE A 453 15.35 3.67 4.67
CA PHE A 453 14.10 4.00 3.98
C PHE A 453 14.12 5.43 3.41
N THR A 454 14.59 6.41 4.20
CA THR A 454 14.66 7.81 3.73
C THR A 454 15.63 7.97 2.56
N ASN A 455 16.80 7.33 2.58
CA ASN A 455 17.71 7.29 1.44
C ASN A 455 17.05 6.68 0.20
N HIS A 456 16.34 5.56 0.35
CA HIS A 456 15.61 4.92 -0.73
C HIS A 456 14.54 5.84 -1.35
N MET A 457 13.79 6.57 -0.53
CA MET A 457 12.79 7.53 -0.97
C MET A 457 13.42 8.75 -1.67
N VAL A 458 14.39 9.42 -1.03
CA VAL A 458 14.97 10.65 -1.59
C VAL A 458 15.77 10.40 -2.87
N ARG A 459 16.45 9.25 -3.00
CA ARG A 459 17.11 8.85 -4.22
C ARG A 459 16.14 8.80 -5.40
N GLN A 460 15.02 8.09 -5.24
CA GLN A 460 14.02 7.95 -6.30
C GLN A 460 13.35 9.27 -6.64
N TYR A 461 13.09 10.13 -5.66
CA TYR A 461 12.57 11.48 -5.90
C TYR A 461 13.57 12.34 -6.69
N TYR A 462 14.86 12.29 -6.33
CA TYR A 462 15.92 12.99 -7.07
C TYR A 462 16.00 12.53 -8.53
N GLU A 463 15.96 11.23 -8.77
CA GLU A 463 16.02 10.67 -10.13
C GLU A 463 14.82 11.04 -10.98
N GLN A 464 13.66 11.29 -10.37
CA GLN A 464 12.44 11.79 -11.00
C GLN A 464 12.40 13.34 -11.11
N GLY A 465 13.52 14.02 -10.90
CA GLY A 465 13.66 15.45 -11.13
C GLY A 465 13.34 16.35 -9.94
N THR A 466 13.15 15.80 -8.73
CA THR A 466 12.91 16.60 -7.53
C THR A 466 14.18 17.31 -7.07
N HIS A 467 14.07 18.60 -6.70
CA HIS A 467 15.11 19.31 -5.97
C HIS A 467 14.98 19.04 -4.48
N ILE A 468 16.04 18.50 -3.88
CA ILE A 468 16.04 18.01 -2.51
C ILE A 468 17.03 18.80 -1.66
N VAL A 469 16.58 19.22 -0.50
CA VAL A 469 17.39 19.80 0.57
C VAL A 469 17.23 18.95 1.81
N LEU A 470 18.33 18.44 2.34
CA LEU A 470 18.38 17.57 3.50
C LEU A 470 19.10 18.27 4.64
N ILE A 471 18.52 18.21 5.84
CA ILE A 471 19.18 18.55 7.10
C ILE A 471 19.43 17.22 7.80
N ASP A 472 20.69 16.82 7.86
CA ASP A 472 21.16 15.54 8.39
C ASP A 472 21.84 15.74 9.76
N THR A 473 21.71 14.75 10.64
CA THR A 473 22.32 14.72 11.97
C THR A 473 22.89 13.32 12.25
N GLY A 474 23.87 12.88 11.52
CA GLY A 474 24.48 11.57 11.72
C GLY A 474 25.07 10.93 10.48
N ASN A 475 25.48 11.72 9.50
CA ASN A 475 26.13 11.29 8.26
C ASN A 475 25.34 10.24 7.47
N SER A 476 23.98 10.28 7.56
CA SER A 476 23.11 9.25 6.97
C SER A 476 23.06 9.31 5.44
N TYR A 477 23.30 10.49 4.84
CA TYR A 477 23.16 10.70 3.39
C TYR A 477 24.50 10.89 2.67
N GLU A 478 25.62 10.79 3.35
CA GLU A 478 26.96 11.01 2.79
C GLU A 478 27.27 10.09 1.59
N GLY A 479 26.95 8.77 1.72
CA GLY A 479 27.19 7.79 0.66
C GLY A 479 26.39 8.10 -0.62
N LEU A 480 25.08 8.33 -0.49
CA LEU A 480 24.21 8.68 -1.61
C LEU A 480 24.59 10.03 -2.22
N CYS A 481 24.89 11.03 -1.38
CA CYS A 481 25.35 12.35 -1.84
C CYS A 481 26.66 12.26 -2.63
N GLY A 482 27.62 11.49 -2.15
CA GLY A 482 28.90 11.22 -2.81
C GLY A 482 28.72 10.52 -4.16
N LEU A 483 27.82 9.55 -4.26
CA LEU A 483 27.45 8.91 -5.53
C LEU A 483 26.89 9.91 -6.53
N ILE A 484 25.91 10.73 -6.12
CA ILE A 484 25.30 11.77 -6.97
C ILE A 484 26.36 12.79 -7.40
N ASN A 485 27.19 13.24 -6.48
CA ASN A 485 28.25 14.20 -6.77
C ASN A 485 29.22 13.70 -7.86
N ARG A 486 29.76 12.50 -7.68
CA ARG A 486 30.69 11.88 -8.64
C ARG A 486 30.01 11.65 -10.00
N LYS A 487 28.78 11.15 -10.01
CA LYS A 487 28.02 10.93 -11.25
C LYS A 487 27.73 12.20 -12.03
N THR A 488 27.43 13.29 -11.32
CA THR A 488 27.12 14.60 -11.94
C THR A 488 28.36 15.49 -12.11
N ARG A 489 29.54 14.98 -11.80
CA ARG A 489 30.82 15.73 -11.83
C ARG A 489 30.75 17.02 -11.02
N GLY A 490 30.24 16.93 -9.81
CA GLY A 490 30.09 18.03 -8.86
C GLY A 490 28.96 19.02 -9.18
N LYS A 491 28.11 18.74 -10.18
CA LYS A 491 26.96 19.59 -10.48
C LYS A 491 25.85 19.47 -9.43
N ASP A 492 25.55 18.25 -8.98
CA ASP A 492 24.63 17.94 -7.88
C ASP A 492 25.36 17.14 -6.79
N GLY A 493 24.69 16.81 -5.68
CA GLY A 493 25.30 16.06 -4.56
C GLY A 493 26.27 16.92 -3.76
N ILE A 494 25.81 18.06 -3.31
CA ILE A 494 26.60 18.98 -2.47
C ILE A 494 26.41 18.57 -1.01
N TYR A 495 27.52 18.17 -0.36
CA TYR A 495 27.56 17.82 1.04
C TYR A 495 28.26 18.94 1.83
N LEU A 496 27.50 19.62 2.68
CA LEU A 496 27.97 20.72 3.51
C LEU A 496 28.00 20.25 4.96
N THR A 497 29.20 20.20 5.55
CA THR A 497 29.40 19.87 6.97
C THR A 497 29.99 21.06 7.69
N TYR A 498 29.68 21.20 8.98
CA TYR A 498 30.29 22.21 9.82
C TYR A 498 31.73 21.81 10.17
N ASP A 499 32.69 22.66 9.77
CA ASP A 499 34.10 22.59 10.18
C ASP A 499 34.54 23.96 10.71
N GLU A 500 35.30 23.99 11.79
CA GLU A 500 35.79 25.25 12.36
C GLU A 500 36.70 26.03 11.40
N ASN A 501 37.36 25.34 10.47
CA ASN A 501 38.22 25.96 9.46
C ASN A 501 37.50 26.38 8.19
N ASP A 502 36.33 25.78 7.89
CA ASP A 502 35.46 26.15 6.77
C ASP A 502 33.98 26.11 7.23
N PRO A 503 33.58 27.03 8.10
CA PRO A 503 32.25 27.01 8.69
C PRO A 503 31.17 27.35 7.68
N ILE A 504 29.98 26.79 7.90
CA ILE A 504 28.77 27.14 7.12
C ILE A 504 28.51 28.64 7.30
N SER A 505 28.52 29.36 6.21
CA SER A 505 28.44 30.83 6.16
C SER A 505 27.34 31.28 5.19
N PHE A 506 26.54 32.26 5.61
CA PHE A 506 25.42 32.79 4.85
C PHE A 506 25.38 34.33 4.91
N ASN A 507 24.63 34.91 3.99
CA ASN A 507 24.25 36.30 4.06
C ASN A 507 22.70 36.43 3.95
N PRO A 508 21.97 36.59 5.07
CA PRO A 508 20.51 36.69 5.06
C PRO A 508 19.99 37.94 4.33
N PHE A 509 20.80 39.00 4.17
CA PHE A 509 20.45 40.20 3.47
C PHE A 509 20.74 40.15 1.97
N TYR A 510 21.32 39.09 1.47
CA TYR A 510 21.57 38.93 0.05
C TYR A 510 20.30 38.48 -0.69
N THR A 511 20.02 39.14 -1.80
CA THR A 511 19.00 38.75 -2.79
C THR A 511 19.57 39.03 -4.19
N GLU A 512 19.45 38.06 -5.13
CA GLU A 512 19.98 38.21 -6.49
C GLU A 512 19.32 39.34 -7.28
N ASP A 513 18.02 39.60 -7.01
CA ASP A 513 17.16 40.55 -7.69
C ASP A 513 16.97 41.85 -6.91
N GLY A 514 17.58 42.00 -5.75
CA GLY A 514 17.42 43.16 -4.87
C GLY A 514 16.03 43.30 -4.26
N VAL A 515 15.14 42.30 -4.42
CA VAL A 515 13.76 42.35 -3.95
C VAL A 515 13.64 41.71 -2.57
N PHE A 516 13.15 42.48 -1.59
CA PHE A 516 12.80 42.04 -0.26
C PHE A 516 11.28 41.94 -0.14
N ASP A 517 10.74 40.78 -0.42
CA ASP A 517 9.30 40.52 -0.22
C ASP A 517 8.92 40.38 1.27
N ILE A 518 7.64 40.21 1.55
CA ILE A 518 7.13 40.11 2.93
C ILE A 518 7.78 38.95 3.66
N GLU A 519 7.96 37.84 2.97
CA GLU A 519 8.46 36.62 3.56
C GLU A 519 9.98 36.67 3.82
N LYS A 520 10.74 37.28 2.95
CA LYS A 520 12.17 37.53 3.20
C LYS A 520 12.35 38.43 4.44
N LYS A 521 11.51 39.45 4.58
CA LYS A 521 11.50 40.30 5.80
C LYS A 521 11.13 39.52 7.05
N GLU A 522 10.11 38.62 6.96
CA GLU A 522 9.68 37.76 8.08
C GLU A 522 10.77 36.75 8.44
N SER A 523 11.47 36.17 7.46
CA SER A 523 12.61 35.28 7.70
C SER A 523 13.75 35.98 8.44
N ILE A 524 14.15 37.17 7.98
CA ILE A 524 15.21 37.96 8.64
C ILE A 524 14.77 38.35 10.05
N LYS A 525 13.51 38.78 10.21
CA LYS A 525 12.96 39.13 11.53
C LYS A 525 13.01 37.91 12.49
N THR A 526 12.57 36.73 12.01
CA THR A 526 12.60 35.50 12.80
C THR A 526 14.03 35.13 13.21
N LEU A 527 14.97 35.26 12.28
CA LEU A 527 16.38 35.04 12.56
C LEU A 527 16.88 35.97 13.67
N LEU A 528 16.65 37.28 13.55
CA LEU A 528 17.08 38.28 14.53
C LEU A 528 16.45 38.05 15.92
N LEU A 529 15.17 37.68 15.96
CA LEU A 529 14.49 37.29 17.20
C LEU A 529 15.06 36.01 17.83
N THR A 530 15.39 35.02 17.02
CA THR A 530 15.99 33.77 17.49
C THR A 530 17.39 33.98 18.06
N LEU A 531 18.15 34.90 17.48
CA LEU A 531 19.45 35.32 17.99
C LEU A 531 19.32 36.09 19.31
N TRP A 532 18.32 36.97 19.42
CA TRP A 532 18.17 37.86 20.57
C TRP A 532 17.52 37.19 21.78
N LYS A 533 16.44 36.44 21.58
CA LYS A 533 15.65 35.82 22.67
C LYS A 533 16.18 34.40 22.99
N LYS A 534 16.28 34.09 24.30
CA LYS A 534 16.72 32.76 24.78
C LYS A 534 15.54 31.79 24.82
N GLY A 535 15.67 30.63 24.21
CA GLY A 535 14.81 29.47 24.39
C GLY A 535 13.31 29.75 24.36
N ASN A 536 12.69 29.86 25.56
CA ASN A 536 11.24 30.00 25.70
C ASN A 536 10.78 31.47 25.88
N GLU A 537 11.66 32.46 25.71
CA GLU A 537 11.26 33.86 25.77
C GLU A 537 10.50 34.28 24.52
N GLU A 538 9.24 34.65 24.65
CA GLU A 538 8.44 35.17 23.54
C GLU A 538 8.72 36.65 23.34
N ALA A 539 8.85 37.04 22.05
CA ALA A 539 8.94 38.48 21.74
C ALA A 539 7.60 39.17 21.92
N THR A 540 7.63 40.35 22.53
CA THR A 540 6.44 41.21 22.64
C THR A 540 6.10 41.82 21.29
N ARG A 541 4.82 42.19 21.08
CA ARG A 541 4.40 42.90 19.87
C ARG A 541 5.17 44.21 19.63
N GLY A 542 5.62 44.85 20.69
CA GLY A 542 6.44 46.08 20.62
C GLY A 542 7.81 45.79 19.99
N GLU A 543 8.46 44.72 20.47
CA GLU A 543 9.74 44.25 19.98
C GLU A 543 9.69 43.76 18.50
N GLU A 544 8.67 42.96 18.17
CA GLU A 544 8.44 42.54 16.79
C GLU A 544 8.23 43.71 15.83
N ASN A 545 7.43 44.68 16.20
CA ASN A 545 7.17 45.87 15.41
C ASN A 545 8.43 46.75 15.26
N ALA A 546 9.23 46.89 16.33
CA ALA A 546 10.48 47.62 16.29
C ALA A 546 11.47 47.04 15.30
N ILE A 547 11.67 45.70 15.34
CA ILE A 547 12.57 44.98 14.40
C ILE A 547 12.02 45.07 12.99
N SER A 548 10.71 44.85 12.76
CA SER A 548 10.07 44.97 11.44
C SER A 548 10.25 46.37 10.85
N THR A 549 10.16 47.41 11.68
CA THR A 549 10.37 48.79 11.27
C THR A 549 11.85 49.04 10.94
N ALA A 550 12.78 48.57 11.77
CA ALA A 550 14.22 48.67 11.50
C ALA A 550 14.59 48.04 10.17
N LEU A 551 14.09 46.83 9.90
CA LEU A 551 14.32 46.12 8.64
C LEU A 551 13.75 46.87 7.43
N SER A 552 12.53 47.36 7.54
CA SER A 552 11.91 48.10 6.42
C SER A 552 12.66 49.40 6.08
N LEU A 553 13.04 50.16 7.09
CA LEU A 553 13.80 51.39 6.89
C LEU A 553 15.22 51.11 6.38
N PHE A 554 15.87 50.02 6.83
CA PHE A 554 17.18 49.63 6.31
C PHE A 554 17.10 49.21 4.84
N ILE A 555 16.08 48.46 4.44
CA ILE A 555 15.85 48.08 3.06
C ILE A 555 15.58 49.32 2.17
N ASP A 556 14.80 50.28 2.66
CA ASP A 556 14.54 51.50 1.91
C ASP A 556 15.83 52.33 1.76
N ARG A 557 16.71 52.32 2.77
CA ARG A 557 18.04 52.94 2.67
C ARG A 557 18.93 52.24 1.63
N MET A 558 18.98 50.91 1.63
CA MET A 558 19.74 50.14 0.61
C MET A 558 19.26 50.46 -0.82
N LYS A 559 17.97 50.67 -1.01
CA LYS A 559 17.39 51.06 -2.31
C LYS A 559 17.74 52.50 -2.70
N ALA A 560 17.91 53.37 -1.73
CA ALA A 560 18.24 54.80 -1.97
C ALA A 560 19.72 55.05 -2.16
N ASP A 561 20.59 54.19 -1.62
CA ASP A 561 22.05 54.33 -1.62
C ASP A 561 22.74 53.02 -2.01
N GLU A 562 23.15 52.87 -3.26
CA GLU A 562 23.83 51.68 -3.79
C GLU A 562 25.21 51.39 -3.15
N SER A 563 25.75 52.31 -2.35
CA SER A 563 27.01 52.07 -1.62
C SER A 563 26.83 51.21 -0.38
N VAL A 564 25.59 51.01 0.07
CA VAL A 564 25.27 50.17 1.23
C VAL A 564 25.28 48.70 0.83
N VAL A 565 26.31 47.95 1.27
CA VAL A 565 26.42 46.52 1.02
C VAL A 565 25.33 45.76 1.76
N PRO A 566 24.48 44.93 1.11
CA PRO A 566 23.49 44.09 1.77
C PRO A 566 24.16 43.02 2.64
N SER A 567 24.30 43.27 3.95
CA SER A 567 24.94 42.35 4.90
C SER A 567 24.39 42.56 6.33
N PHE A 568 24.59 41.56 7.17
CA PHE A 568 24.29 41.70 8.59
C PHE A 568 25.11 42.83 9.22
N ASN A 569 26.36 42.98 8.87
CA ASN A 569 27.22 44.08 9.35
C ASN A 569 26.61 45.45 9.06
N SER A 570 26.16 45.69 7.82
CA SER A 570 25.53 46.97 7.44
C SER A 570 24.22 47.22 8.19
N PHE A 571 23.43 46.17 8.41
CA PHE A 571 22.21 46.26 9.21
C PHE A 571 22.53 46.59 10.69
N TYR A 572 23.52 45.94 11.28
CA TYR A 572 23.94 46.17 12.66
C TYR A 572 24.44 47.61 12.86
N GLU A 573 25.27 48.13 11.94
CA GLU A 573 25.75 49.52 11.92
C GLU A 573 24.58 50.49 11.80
N TYR A 574 23.62 50.19 10.93
CA TYR A 574 22.40 51.01 10.76
C TYR A 574 21.59 51.06 12.07
N VAL A 575 21.38 49.94 12.71
CA VAL A 575 20.61 49.91 13.99
C VAL A 575 21.36 50.66 15.07
N ARG A 576 22.68 50.48 15.16
CA ARG A 576 23.56 51.15 16.15
C ARG A 576 23.55 52.69 15.99
N GLY A 577 23.46 53.17 14.74
CA GLY A 577 23.53 54.60 14.42
C GLY A 577 22.17 55.26 14.18
N ASP A 578 21.67 55.07 12.96
CA ASP A 578 20.52 55.84 12.45
C ASP A 578 19.20 55.41 13.09
N TYR A 579 18.99 54.09 13.25
CA TYR A 579 17.74 53.61 13.83
C TYR A 579 17.63 53.98 15.33
N ARG A 580 18.73 53.99 16.04
CA ARG A 580 18.78 54.44 17.45
C ARG A 580 18.35 55.92 17.55
N ARG A 581 18.73 56.81 16.61
CA ARG A 581 18.28 58.18 16.57
C ARG A 581 16.77 58.28 16.29
N ILE A 582 16.25 57.49 15.35
CA ILE A 582 14.81 57.44 15.05
C ILE A 582 13.99 56.99 16.23
N LEU A 583 14.43 56.02 17.01
CA LEU A 583 13.74 55.56 18.23
C LEU A 583 13.72 56.66 19.31
N ALA A 584 14.83 57.37 19.46
CA ALA A 584 14.90 58.48 20.41
C ALA A 584 13.99 59.67 20.00
N GLU A 585 13.92 60.02 18.72
CA GLU A 585 13.02 61.05 18.18
C GLU A 585 11.53 60.63 18.35
N LYS A 586 11.20 59.37 18.14
CA LYS A 586 9.85 58.79 18.36
C LYS A 586 9.49 58.57 19.83
N ARG A 587 10.39 58.85 20.76
CA ARG A 587 10.24 58.59 22.21
C ARG A 587 9.82 57.16 22.53
N TYR A 588 10.39 56.19 21.83
CA TYR A 588 10.18 54.76 22.11
C TYR A 588 10.72 54.45 23.52
N ARG A 589 9.92 53.77 24.33
CA ARG A 589 10.32 53.44 25.71
C ARG A 589 11.15 52.14 25.70
N GLU A 590 12.19 52.11 26.54
CA GLU A 590 13.07 50.94 26.68
C GLU A 590 12.32 49.64 26.99
N LYS A 591 11.20 49.75 27.76
CA LYS A 591 10.32 48.60 28.03
C LYS A 591 9.57 48.03 26.82
N ASP A 592 9.42 48.84 25.75
CA ASP A 592 8.75 48.43 24.52
C ASP A 592 9.74 47.86 23.48
N PHE A 593 11.01 48.30 23.53
CA PHE A 593 12.13 47.72 22.78
C PHE A 593 13.48 48.22 23.39
N ASP A 594 14.23 47.24 23.95
CA ASP A 594 15.55 47.51 24.50
C ASP A 594 16.62 47.35 23.40
N ILE A 595 16.99 48.47 22.76
CA ILE A 595 17.97 48.51 21.68
C ILE A 595 19.39 48.15 22.16
N ASP A 596 19.74 48.44 23.40
CA ASP A 596 21.06 48.15 23.96
C ASP A 596 21.21 46.65 24.22
N SER A 597 20.18 46.01 24.80
CA SER A 597 20.14 44.58 24.93
C SER A 597 20.20 43.89 23.56
N PHE A 598 19.45 44.37 22.55
CA PHE A 598 19.44 43.83 21.20
C PHE A 598 20.82 43.89 20.54
N LEU A 599 21.49 45.01 20.60
CA LEU A 599 22.82 45.22 20.04
C LEU A 599 23.89 44.38 20.75
N ASN A 600 23.87 44.34 22.09
CA ASN A 600 24.82 43.58 22.90
C ASN A 600 24.73 42.06 22.60
N VAL A 601 23.55 41.53 22.44
CA VAL A 601 23.34 40.10 22.11
C VAL A 601 23.74 39.78 20.69
N LEU A 602 23.61 40.75 19.77
CA LEU A 602 23.98 40.57 18.36
C LEU A 602 25.44 40.90 18.05
N GLU A 603 26.18 41.50 18.97
CA GLU A 603 27.59 41.88 18.79
C GLU A 603 28.51 40.71 18.40
N PRO A 604 28.39 39.47 18.96
CA PRO A 604 29.20 38.31 18.53
C PRO A 604 29.07 37.95 17.04
N TYR A 605 28.00 38.34 16.36
CA TYR A 605 27.76 38.10 14.92
C TYR A 605 28.24 39.27 14.03
N TYR A 606 28.62 40.39 14.64
CA TYR A 606 29.18 41.55 13.94
C TYR A 606 30.67 41.36 13.72
N ARG A 607 31.23 42.11 12.80
CA ARG A 607 32.62 42.10 12.33
C ARG A 607 33.66 41.96 13.49
N GLY A 608 34.40 40.85 13.48
CA GLY A 608 35.41 40.53 14.50
C GLY A 608 34.83 39.83 15.75
N GLY A 609 33.55 39.56 15.78
CA GLY A 609 32.91 38.72 16.80
C GLY A 609 33.16 37.24 16.58
N GLU A 610 32.84 36.42 17.58
CA GLU A 610 33.04 34.95 17.58
C GLU A 610 32.32 34.25 16.43
N TYR A 611 31.15 34.77 16.02
CA TYR A 611 30.27 34.20 14.98
C TYR A 611 30.11 35.13 13.77
N ASP A 612 31.05 36.02 13.49
CA ASP A 612 30.96 36.98 12.37
C ASP A 612 30.85 36.31 10.99
N TYR A 613 31.48 35.14 10.85
CA TYR A 613 31.42 34.31 9.65
C TYR A 613 30.02 33.82 9.30
N LEU A 614 29.16 33.64 10.32
CA LEU A 614 27.88 32.94 10.14
C LEU A 614 26.92 33.72 9.26
N LEU A 615 26.85 35.06 9.38
CA LEU A 615 25.85 35.91 8.74
C LEU A 615 26.41 36.90 7.71
N ASN A 616 27.71 36.88 7.47
CA ASN A 616 28.40 37.85 6.61
C ASN A 616 29.17 37.20 5.48
N SER A 617 28.64 36.15 4.85
CA SER A 617 29.30 35.45 3.76
C SER A 617 29.48 36.27 2.52
N ASP A 618 30.70 36.38 2.03
CA ASP A 618 31.06 36.92 0.70
C ASP A 618 31.02 35.83 -0.38
N LYS A 619 31.05 34.55 0.01
CA LYS A 619 31.01 33.40 -0.89
C LYS A 619 29.57 33.15 -1.34
N GLN A 620 29.25 33.34 -2.60
CA GLN A 620 27.98 32.93 -3.19
C GLN A 620 28.11 31.49 -3.67
N ILE A 621 27.64 30.53 -2.87
CA ILE A 621 27.42 29.18 -3.37
C ILE A 621 26.10 29.20 -4.11
N ASP A 622 26.11 29.04 -5.44
CA ASP A 622 24.88 28.86 -6.22
C ASP A 622 24.21 27.56 -5.84
N LEU A 623 23.45 27.59 -4.78
CA LEU A 623 22.64 26.44 -4.32
C LEU A 623 21.26 26.40 -4.99
N LEU A 624 20.85 27.45 -5.71
CA LEU A 624 19.51 27.52 -6.30
C LEU A 624 19.29 26.41 -7.32
N ASN A 625 20.26 26.21 -8.22
CA ASN A 625 20.17 25.26 -9.32
C ASN A 625 20.65 23.85 -8.97
N ARG A 626 21.27 23.66 -7.79
CA ARG A 626 21.70 22.33 -7.32
C ARG A 626 20.49 21.51 -6.89
N ARG A 627 20.35 20.28 -7.41
CA ARG A 627 19.15 19.46 -7.16
C ARG A 627 19.23 18.62 -5.91
N PHE A 628 20.43 18.28 -5.42
CA PHE A 628 20.62 17.47 -4.23
C PHE A 628 21.64 18.13 -3.30
N ILE A 629 21.17 18.58 -2.14
CA ILE A 629 21.97 19.32 -1.17
C ILE A 629 21.76 18.72 0.21
N VAL A 630 22.85 18.39 0.88
CA VAL A 630 22.85 17.86 2.24
C VAL A 630 23.59 18.83 3.15
N PHE A 631 22.94 19.24 4.23
CA PHE A 631 23.55 19.98 5.33
C PHE A 631 23.73 19.03 6.52
N GLU A 632 24.95 18.61 6.78
CA GLU A 632 25.30 17.80 7.95
C GLU A 632 25.60 18.73 9.13
N ILE A 633 24.73 18.68 10.13
CA ILE A 633 24.77 19.58 11.28
C ILE A 633 24.93 18.85 12.62
N ASP A 634 25.40 17.60 12.62
CA ASP A 634 25.58 16.79 13.84
C ASP A 634 26.48 17.49 14.88
N LYS A 635 27.57 18.11 14.45
CA LYS A 635 28.46 18.86 15.33
C LYS A 635 27.79 20.07 15.99
N LEU A 636 26.70 20.57 15.40
CA LEU A 636 25.94 21.73 15.92
C LEU A 636 24.73 21.31 16.76
N LYS A 637 24.32 20.05 16.73
CA LYS A 637 23.01 19.59 17.28
C LYS A 637 22.79 19.93 18.77
N ASP A 638 23.85 20.00 19.55
CA ASP A 638 23.81 20.31 20.97
C ASP A 638 24.17 21.77 21.28
N HIS A 639 24.46 22.58 20.23
CA HIS A 639 24.76 23.99 20.40
C HIS A 639 23.45 24.82 20.41
N PRO A 640 23.09 25.45 21.54
CA PRO A 640 21.76 26.04 21.73
C PRO A 640 21.46 27.24 20.82
N ILE A 641 22.48 27.84 20.22
CA ILE A 641 22.35 29.02 19.34
C ILE A 641 22.57 28.64 17.90
N LEU A 642 23.69 27.98 17.57
CA LEU A 642 24.08 27.73 16.16
C LEU A 642 23.13 26.76 15.47
N PHE A 643 22.61 25.73 16.16
CA PHE A 643 21.72 24.76 15.55
C PHE A 643 20.38 25.38 15.06
N PRO A 644 19.61 26.12 15.88
CA PRO A 644 18.38 26.76 15.42
C PRO A 644 18.64 27.79 14.29
N VAL A 645 19.69 28.58 14.41
CA VAL A 645 20.05 29.63 13.42
C VAL A 645 20.41 29.00 12.07
N THR A 646 21.27 28.01 12.04
CA THR A 646 21.65 27.29 10.82
C THR A 646 20.41 26.63 10.17
N THR A 647 19.52 26.06 10.95
CA THR A 647 18.29 25.47 10.47
C THR A 647 17.37 26.49 9.83
N ILE A 648 17.21 27.70 10.40
CA ILE A 648 16.43 28.81 9.79
C ILE A 648 17.03 29.19 8.45
N ILE A 649 18.35 29.33 8.35
CA ILE A 649 19.02 29.73 7.13
C ILE A 649 18.82 28.71 6.02
N ILE A 650 18.92 27.41 6.34
CA ILE A 650 18.68 26.32 5.38
C ILE A 650 17.22 26.32 4.91
N MET A 651 16.27 26.53 5.83
CA MET A 651 14.85 26.62 5.47
C MET A 651 14.57 27.84 4.59
N GLU A 652 15.22 28.97 4.83
CA GLU A 652 15.13 30.14 3.98
C GLU A 652 15.64 29.85 2.57
N LEU A 653 16.80 29.18 2.44
CA LEU A 653 17.30 28.70 1.16
C LEU A 653 16.26 27.86 0.42
N PHE A 654 15.59 26.96 1.12
CA PHE A 654 14.56 26.12 0.53
C PHE A 654 13.34 26.94 0.08
N ILE A 655 12.89 27.91 0.86
CA ILE A 655 11.81 28.82 0.48
C ILE A 655 12.17 29.61 -0.78
N ASN A 656 13.40 30.10 -0.90
CA ASN A 656 13.87 30.76 -2.11
C ASN A 656 13.85 29.83 -3.33
N LYS A 657 14.27 28.55 -3.17
CA LYS A 657 14.13 27.54 -4.23
C LYS A 657 12.67 27.34 -4.62
N MET A 658 11.76 27.24 -3.64
CA MET A 658 10.34 27.07 -3.91
C MET A 658 9.75 28.14 -4.80
N ARG A 659 10.12 29.39 -4.59
CA ARG A 659 9.56 30.53 -5.30
C ARG A 659 10.11 30.72 -6.70
N ARG A 660 11.41 30.53 -6.84
CA ARG A 660 12.12 30.78 -8.11
C ARG A 660 11.95 29.63 -9.11
N LEU A 661 11.97 28.38 -8.65
CA LEU A 661 11.85 27.20 -9.51
C LEU A 661 10.38 26.83 -9.72
N LYS A 662 9.67 27.55 -10.58
CA LYS A 662 8.26 27.26 -10.89
C LYS A 662 8.13 25.96 -11.70
N GLY A 663 7.10 25.16 -11.38
CA GLY A 663 6.80 23.90 -12.09
C GLY A 663 7.72 22.73 -11.77
N VAL A 664 8.73 22.91 -10.95
CA VAL A 664 9.66 21.87 -10.51
C VAL A 664 9.26 21.39 -9.12
N ARG A 665 9.33 20.09 -8.86
CA ARG A 665 9.10 19.51 -7.52
C ARG A 665 10.28 19.82 -6.59
N LYS A 666 9.98 20.15 -5.34
CA LYS A 666 10.98 20.39 -4.29
C LYS A 666 10.60 19.66 -3.03
N MET A 667 11.61 19.18 -2.32
CA MET A 667 11.48 18.53 -1.01
C MET A 667 12.49 19.11 -0.04
N ILE A 668 12.05 19.41 1.17
CA ILE A 668 12.93 19.57 2.33
C ILE A 668 12.70 18.41 3.29
N LEU A 669 13.77 17.75 3.71
CA LEU A 669 13.73 16.71 4.74
C LEU A 669 14.56 17.16 5.93
N ILE A 670 13.98 17.12 7.12
CA ILE A 670 14.61 17.57 8.36
C ILE A 670 14.65 16.38 9.32
N GLU A 671 15.86 15.90 9.61
CA GLU A 671 16.08 14.92 10.68
C GLU A 671 16.18 15.62 12.04
N GLU A 672 15.66 14.96 13.08
CA GLU A 672 15.68 15.45 14.47
C GLU A 672 15.15 16.89 14.63
N ALA A 673 14.14 17.25 13.83
CA ALA A 673 13.58 18.61 13.74
C ALA A 673 13.14 19.19 15.10
N TRP A 674 12.80 18.37 16.07
CA TRP A 674 12.36 18.77 17.41
C TRP A 674 13.40 19.60 18.17
N LYS A 675 14.69 19.31 17.99
CA LYS A 675 15.78 20.12 18.58
C LYS A 675 15.76 21.56 18.07
N ALA A 676 15.51 21.73 16.77
CA ALA A 676 15.39 23.04 16.15
C ALA A 676 14.09 23.76 16.55
N ILE A 677 13.01 23.03 16.81
CA ILE A 677 11.67 23.56 17.08
C ILE A 677 11.46 23.88 18.59
N ALA A 678 12.45 23.67 19.42
CA ALA A 678 12.35 23.94 20.86
C ALA A 678 12.00 25.40 21.21
N SER A 679 12.24 26.37 20.32
CA SER A 679 11.83 27.77 20.49
C SER A 679 10.48 28.06 19.83
N SER A 680 9.65 28.92 20.44
CA SER A 680 8.34 29.32 19.92
C SER A 680 8.42 30.03 18.56
N ASN A 681 9.46 30.83 18.35
CA ASN A 681 9.71 31.55 17.10
C ASN A 681 10.01 30.57 15.94
N MET A 682 10.83 29.57 16.20
CA MET A 682 11.18 28.55 15.21
C MET A 682 9.99 27.68 14.88
N ALA A 683 9.19 27.30 15.87
CA ALA A 683 7.96 26.52 15.66
C ALA A 683 6.94 27.27 14.77
N SER A 684 6.81 28.57 14.97
CA SER A 684 5.96 29.43 14.11
C SER A 684 6.45 29.46 12.68
N TYR A 685 7.77 29.48 12.46
CA TYR A 685 8.37 29.46 11.13
C TYR A 685 8.21 28.09 10.42
N VAL A 686 8.37 26.98 11.14
CA VAL A 686 8.10 25.63 10.61
C VAL A 686 6.61 25.50 10.25
N LYS A 687 5.71 26.01 11.07
CA LYS A 687 4.27 26.07 10.76
C LYS A 687 3.99 26.84 9.46
N TYR A 688 4.65 27.96 9.27
CA TYR A 688 4.58 28.72 8.03
C TYR A 688 5.07 27.92 6.82
N LEU A 689 6.23 27.27 6.95
CA LEU A 689 6.78 26.38 5.91
C LEU A 689 5.78 25.31 5.49
N TYR A 690 5.24 24.56 6.45
CA TYR A 690 4.28 23.47 6.19
C TYR A 690 3.00 23.96 5.48
N LYS A 691 2.50 25.12 5.82
CA LYS A 691 1.32 25.73 5.17
C LYS A 691 1.62 26.24 3.77
N THR A 692 2.84 26.68 3.53
CA THR A 692 3.23 27.40 2.30
C THR A 692 3.75 26.46 1.22
N VAL A 693 4.48 25.43 1.60
CA VAL A 693 5.20 24.51 0.69
C VAL A 693 4.30 23.89 -0.39
N ARG A 694 3.06 23.54 -0.05
CA ARG A 694 2.08 22.95 -0.99
C ARG A 694 1.76 23.85 -2.20
N LYS A 695 1.77 25.20 -2.01
CA LYS A 695 1.44 26.17 -3.06
C LYS A 695 2.50 26.24 -4.17
N TYR A 696 3.71 25.78 -3.88
CA TYR A 696 4.87 25.88 -4.78
C TYR A 696 5.36 24.55 -5.32
N PHE A 697 4.47 23.55 -5.38
CA PHE A 697 4.83 22.18 -5.78
C PHE A 697 5.97 21.60 -4.94
N GLY A 698 5.88 21.84 -3.64
CA GLY A 698 6.86 21.38 -2.67
C GLY A 698 6.25 20.47 -1.61
N GLU A 699 7.13 19.83 -0.87
CA GLU A 699 6.78 18.96 0.26
C GLU A 699 7.82 19.08 1.37
N ALA A 700 7.34 19.05 2.61
CA ALA A 700 8.15 19.05 3.81
C ALA A 700 8.06 17.68 4.48
N VAL A 701 9.21 17.15 4.85
CA VAL A 701 9.36 15.84 5.51
C VAL A 701 10.07 16.05 6.83
N VAL A 702 9.47 15.61 7.92
CA VAL A 702 10.10 15.58 9.23
C VAL A 702 10.30 14.15 9.66
N VAL A 703 11.50 13.87 10.14
CA VAL A 703 11.92 12.54 10.58
C VAL A 703 12.33 12.62 12.04
N THR A 704 11.81 11.71 12.88
CA THR A 704 12.15 11.67 14.31
C THR A 704 12.32 10.24 14.81
N GLN A 705 13.09 10.10 15.89
CA GLN A 705 13.34 8.81 16.56
C GLN A 705 12.49 8.64 17.81
N GLU A 706 12.21 9.72 18.53
CA GLU A 706 11.60 9.68 19.85
C GLU A 706 10.17 10.24 19.84
N VAL A 707 9.27 9.49 20.43
CA VAL A 707 7.87 9.89 20.57
C VAL A 707 7.71 10.94 21.64
N ASP A 708 8.51 10.85 22.71
CA ASP A 708 8.43 11.77 23.86
C ASP A 708 8.75 13.21 23.45
N ASP A 709 9.61 13.41 22.43
CA ASP A 709 9.92 14.71 21.85
C ASP A 709 8.72 15.38 21.19
N ILE A 710 7.84 14.56 20.61
CA ILE A 710 6.63 15.03 19.95
C ILE A 710 5.54 15.33 20.96
N ILE A 711 5.42 14.49 22.01
CA ILE A 711 4.40 14.64 23.04
C ILE A 711 4.65 15.89 23.87
N SER A 712 5.92 16.22 24.14
CA SER A 712 6.32 17.35 25.00
C SER A 712 6.09 18.73 24.37
N SER A 713 5.93 18.81 23.03
CA SER A 713 5.74 20.09 22.33
C SER A 713 4.36 20.19 21.66
N PRO A 714 3.39 20.95 22.24
CA PRO A 714 2.10 21.19 21.60
C PRO A 714 2.22 21.80 20.20
N ILE A 715 3.26 22.60 19.96
CA ILE A 715 3.49 23.31 18.71
C ILE A 715 3.89 22.31 17.61
N VAL A 716 4.68 21.30 17.91
CA VAL A 716 5.06 20.23 16.97
C VAL A 716 3.84 19.44 16.53
N LYS A 717 2.99 19.06 17.49
CA LYS A 717 1.74 18.35 17.23
C LYS A 717 0.87 19.12 16.24
N ASP A 718 0.56 20.36 16.55
CA ASP A 718 -0.38 21.17 15.77
C ASP A 718 0.20 21.66 14.44
N SER A 719 1.52 21.78 14.34
CA SER A 719 2.16 22.36 13.17
C SER A 719 2.67 21.33 12.17
N ILE A 720 3.18 20.19 12.62
CA ILE A 720 3.79 19.16 11.80
C ILE A 720 2.81 18.02 11.58
N ILE A 721 2.33 17.38 12.66
CA ILE A 721 1.51 16.18 12.56
C ILE A 721 0.19 16.46 11.85
N ASN A 722 -0.51 17.54 12.22
CA ASN A 722 -1.79 17.92 11.62
C ASN A 722 -1.67 18.45 10.18
N ASN A 723 -0.46 18.84 9.74
CA ASN A 723 -0.21 19.27 8.36
C ASN A 723 0.60 18.24 7.57
N SER A 724 0.72 17.00 8.04
CA SER A 724 1.32 15.87 7.34
C SER A 724 0.27 14.81 7.08
N ASP A 725 -0.30 14.80 5.88
CA ASP A 725 -1.32 13.82 5.51
C ASP A 725 -0.71 12.44 5.22
N CYS A 726 0.57 12.37 4.87
CA CYS A 726 1.32 11.14 4.77
C CYS A 726 2.07 10.87 6.08
N LYS A 727 1.74 9.77 6.74
CA LYS A 727 2.42 9.30 7.95
C LYS A 727 3.13 8.00 7.66
N ILE A 728 4.39 7.89 8.04
CA ILE A 728 5.25 6.74 7.79
C ILE A 728 5.83 6.27 9.12
N LEU A 729 5.52 5.05 9.50
CA LEU A 729 6.03 4.48 10.74
C LEU A 729 6.85 3.22 10.43
N LEU A 730 8.03 3.17 11.03
CA LEU A 730 8.87 1.98 11.03
C LEU A 730 8.60 1.16 12.30
N ASP A 731 9.34 0.08 12.52
CA ASP A 731 9.15 -0.85 13.62
C ASP A 731 9.04 -0.14 14.99
N GLN A 732 7.87 -0.25 15.62
CA GLN A 732 7.53 0.39 16.90
C GLN A 732 7.59 -0.55 18.10
N ARG A 733 8.18 -1.74 18.00
CA ARG A 733 8.21 -2.74 19.09
C ARG A 733 8.85 -2.21 20.37
N LYS A 734 9.83 -1.31 20.26
CA LYS A 734 10.44 -0.64 21.42
C LYS A 734 9.43 0.18 22.23
N TYR A 735 8.38 0.68 21.58
CA TYR A 735 7.36 1.55 22.19
C TYR A 735 6.00 0.85 22.37
N MET A 736 5.94 -0.49 22.28
CA MET A 736 4.69 -1.25 22.37
C MET A 736 3.88 -0.89 23.62
N ASN A 737 4.55 -0.66 24.76
CA ASN A 737 3.87 -0.29 26.02
C ASN A 737 3.29 1.13 26.03
N LYS A 738 3.84 2.04 25.22
CA LYS A 738 3.40 3.44 25.09
C LYS A 738 2.61 3.67 23.78
N PHE A 739 2.31 2.61 23.01
CA PHE A 739 1.77 2.76 21.66
C PHE A 739 0.39 3.42 21.64
N ASP A 740 -0.43 3.25 22.68
CA ASP A 740 -1.74 3.91 22.80
C ASP A 740 -1.60 5.45 22.82
N GLN A 741 -0.50 5.96 23.36
CA GLN A 741 -0.19 7.40 23.31
C GLN A 741 0.17 7.84 21.88
N ILE A 742 0.95 7.03 21.17
CA ILE A 742 1.28 7.26 19.75
C ILE A 742 0.01 7.23 18.91
N GLN A 743 -0.84 6.23 19.12
CA GLN A 743 -2.13 6.07 18.44
C GLN A 743 -2.99 7.32 18.61
N SER A 744 -3.18 7.79 19.86
CA SER A 744 -3.94 8.99 20.15
C SER A 744 -3.32 10.26 19.56
N LEU A 745 -1.98 10.38 19.63
CA LEU A 745 -1.25 11.55 19.13
C LEU A 745 -1.37 11.68 17.60
N LEU A 746 -1.20 10.57 16.88
CA LEU A 746 -1.23 10.55 15.43
C LEU A 746 -2.64 10.37 14.85
N GLY A 747 -3.66 10.15 15.71
CA GLY A 747 -5.05 9.91 15.29
C GLY A 747 -5.22 8.60 14.52
N LEU A 748 -4.52 7.52 14.94
CA LEU A 748 -4.55 6.24 14.25
C LEU A 748 -5.77 5.40 14.68
N THR A 749 -6.33 4.70 13.73
CA THR A 749 -7.39 3.70 13.96
C THR A 749 -6.83 2.40 14.57
N ASP A 750 -7.70 1.54 15.09
CA ASP A 750 -7.28 0.21 15.60
C ASP A 750 -6.71 -0.68 14.48
N LYS A 751 -7.24 -0.58 13.26
CA LYS A 751 -6.67 -1.22 12.08
C LYS A 751 -5.23 -0.77 11.82
N GLU A 752 -4.98 0.53 11.81
CA GLU A 752 -3.65 1.09 11.60
C GLU A 752 -2.68 0.70 12.72
N LYS A 753 -3.16 0.67 13.96
CA LYS A 753 -2.40 0.12 15.10
C LYS A 753 -1.99 -1.32 14.85
N ALA A 754 -2.92 -2.17 14.42
CA ALA A 754 -2.64 -3.58 14.13
C ALA A 754 -1.60 -3.73 13.01
N GLN A 755 -1.72 -2.95 11.93
CA GLN A 755 -0.76 -2.92 10.83
C GLN A 755 0.63 -2.51 11.32
N ILE A 756 0.75 -1.43 12.09
CA ILE A 756 2.04 -0.91 12.59
C ILE A 756 2.70 -1.91 13.55
N LEU A 757 1.94 -2.49 14.46
CA LEU A 757 2.49 -3.48 15.41
C LEU A 757 2.83 -4.82 14.74
N SER A 758 2.34 -5.08 13.52
CA SER A 758 2.68 -6.26 12.72
C SER A 758 4.02 -6.14 11.98
N ILE A 759 4.63 -4.95 11.95
CA ILE A 759 5.88 -4.69 11.22
C ILE A 759 7.00 -5.64 11.68
N ASN A 760 7.63 -6.31 10.75
CA ASN A 760 8.73 -7.26 10.94
C ASN A 760 8.41 -8.49 11.82
N LEU A 761 7.14 -8.83 12.07
CA LEU A 761 6.78 -10.03 12.84
C LEU A 761 6.97 -11.33 12.05
N ALA A 762 6.71 -11.29 10.75
CA ALA A 762 6.69 -12.48 9.90
C ALA A 762 7.53 -12.31 8.62
N ASN A 763 8.68 -11.68 8.73
CA ASN A 763 9.60 -11.50 7.61
C ASN A 763 10.01 -12.85 7.00
N ASN A 764 10.07 -12.92 5.69
CA ASN A 764 10.58 -14.08 4.99
C ASN A 764 12.10 -14.20 5.23
N PRO A 765 12.59 -15.31 5.81
CA PRO A 765 14.00 -15.48 6.13
C PRO A 765 14.92 -15.50 4.91
N ASN A 766 14.39 -15.82 3.73
CA ASN A 766 15.13 -15.89 2.47
C ASN A 766 15.26 -14.52 1.76
N ARG A 767 14.72 -13.45 2.34
CA ARG A 767 14.70 -12.10 1.77
C ARG A 767 15.22 -11.09 2.79
N LEU A 768 16.06 -10.17 2.34
CA LEU A 768 16.62 -9.10 3.19
C LEU A 768 15.83 -7.80 3.01
N TYR A 769 14.97 -7.49 3.97
CA TYR A 769 14.18 -6.26 3.96
C TYR A 769 13.79 -5.82 5.37
N LYS A 770 13.39 -4.57 5.49
CA LYS A 770 12.64 -4.04 6.63
C LYS A 770 11.26 -3.61 6.13
N GLU A 771 10.26 -3.79 6.97
CA GLU A 771 8.92 -3.34 6.65
C GLU A 771 8.68 -1.92 7.14
N VAL A 772 7.83 -1.20 6.44
CA VAL A 772 7.40 0.16 6.75
C VAL A 772 5.89 0.29 6.55
N TRP A 773 5.23 0.92 7.50
CA TRP A 773 3.83 1.29 7.37
C TRP A 773 3.71 2.69 6.76
N ILE A 774 2.79 2.83 5.80
CA ILE A 774 2.48 4.10 5.14
C ILE A 774 0.98 4.33 5.25
N GLY A 775 0.60 5.44 5.86
CA GLY A 775 -0.79 5.90 5.98
C GLY A 775 -1.00 7.23 5.26
N LEU A 776 -2.10 7.34 4.53
CA LEU A 776 -2.46 8.47 3.67
C LEU A 776 -3.84 9.00 4.05
N GLY A 777 -3.89 10.27 4.50
CA GLY A 777 -5.12 10.99 4.81
C GLY A 777 -6.02 10.34 5.88
N GLY A 778 -5.50 9.39 6.68
CA GLY A 778 -6.26 8.64 7.68
C GLY A 778 -7.30 7.65 7.09
N THR A 779 -7.29 7.42 5.78
CA THR A 779 -8.25 6.55 5.08
C THR A 779 -7.61 5.34 4.42
N GLN A 780 -6.41 5.49 3.88
CA GLN A 780 -5.66 4.42 3.25
C GLN A 780 -4.38 4.15 4.02
N SER A 781 -4.10 2.89 4.29
CA SER A 781 -2.88 2.49 5.00
C SER A 781 -2.51 1.05 4.68
N ALA A 782 -1.21 0.79 4.55
CA ALA A 782 -0.69 -0.56 4.36
C ALA A 782 0.77 -0.66 4.82
N VAL A 783 1.25 -1.90 4.95
CA VAL A 783 2.64 -2.23 5.29
C VAL A 783 3.35 -2.77 4.07
N TYR A 784 4.46 -2.16 3.73
CA TYR A 784 5.30 -2.53 2.58
C TYR A 784 6.68 -2.97 3.02
N ALA A 785 7.34 -3.78 2.21
CA ALA A 785 8.73 -4.17 2.40
C ALA A 785 9.66 -3.21 1.63
N THR A 786 10.70 -2.72 2.31
CA THR A 786 11.81 -1.97 1.70
C THR A 786 12.90 -2.97 1.33
N GLU A 787 12.67 -3.74 0.28
CA GLU A 787 13.65 -4.64 -0.30
C GLU A 787 14.33 -3.97 -1.48
N VAL A 788 15.65 -4.05 -1.56
CA VAL A 788 16.47 -3.37 -2.55
C VAL A 788 17.51 -4.32 -3.14
N SER A 789 18.07 -3.96 -4.29
CA SER A 789 19.19 -4.68 -4.86
C SER A 789 20.46 -4.54 -4.01
N PRO A 790 21.45 -5.47 -4.09
CA PRO A 790 22.73 -5.34 -3.41
C PRO A 790 23.47 -4.03 -3.75
N GLN A 791 23.32 -3.52 -4.95
CA GLN A 791 23.88 -2.25 -5.39
C GLN A 791 23.22 -1.05 -4.68
N GLU A 792 21.90 -1.06 -4.59
CA GLU A 792 21.16 -0.04 -3.84
C GLU A 792 21.52 -0.08 -2.35
N TYR A 793 21.65 -1.27 -1.77
CA TYR A 793 22.09 -1.43 -0.39
C TYR A 793 23.44 -0.74 -0.14
N LEU A 794 24.45 -1.00 -0.98
CA LEU A 794 25.76 -0.37 -0.88
C LEU A 794 25.74 1.14 -1.10
N ALA A 795 24.77 1.65 -1.88
CA ALA A 795 24.58 3.09 -2.07
C ALA A 795 23.93 3.77 -0.86
N TYR A 796 23.13 3.04 -0.05
CA TYR A 796 22.37 3.58 1.09
C TYR A 796 22.95 3.21 2.45
N THR A 797 23.93 2.29 2.49
CA THR A 797 24.46 1.82 3.78
C THR A 797 24.96 2.98 4.63
N THR A 798 24.60 2.99 5.89
CA THR A 798 25.07 3.92 6.91
C THR A 798 26.17 3.30 7.78
N GLU A 799 26.51 2.04 7.51
CA GLU A 799 27.57 1.33 8.20
C GLU A 799 28.93 1.85 7.75
N GLU A 800 29.74 2.32 8.70
CA GLU A 800 30.95 3.08 8.44
C GLU A 800 32.01 2.26 7.67
N THR A 801 32.21 0.99 8.03
CA THR A 801 33.20 0.14 7.37
C THR A 801 32.82 -0.15 5.93
N GLU A 802 31.55 -0.36 5.65
CA GLU A 802 31.05 -0.57 4.29
C GLU A 802 31.16 0.69 3.42
N LYS A 803 30.83 1.87 3.98
CA LYS A 803 31.01 3.17 3.27
C LYS A 803 32.49 3.38 2.91
N ILE A 804 33.39 3.18 3.87
CA ILE A 804 34.84 3.32 3.64
C ILE A 804 35.31 2.35 2.56
N GLU A 805 34.83 1.11 2.58
CA GLU A 805 35.18 0.11 1.56
C GLU A 805 34.74 0.54 0.16
N VAL A 806 33.50 1.01 0.02
CA VAL A 806 32.96 1.52 -1.27
C VAL A 806 33.82 2.68 -1.79
N LEU A 807 34.15 3.66 -0.93
CA LEU A 807 34.94 4.82 -1.30
C LEU A 807 36.38 4.40 -1.67
N ARG A 808 37.02 3.53 -0.91
CA ARG A 808 38.37 3.01 -1.16
C ARG A 808 38.45 2.30 -2.51
N VAL A 809 37.46 1.43 -2.82
CA VAL A 809 37.41 0.73 -4.12
C VAL A 809 37.17 1.74 -5.25
N ALA A 810 36.29 2.71 -5.07
CA ALA A 810 36.05 3.77 -6.03
C ALA A 810 37.32 4.58 -6.35
N ASP A 811 38.10 4.93 -5.33
CA ASP A 811 39.35 5.67 -5.51
C ASP A 811 40.39 4.85 -6.30
N THR A 812 40.48 3.53 -6.08
CA THR A 812 41.33 2.65 -6.91
C THR A 812 40.90 2.56 -8.36
N LEU A 813 39.63 2.87 -8.66
CA LEU A 813 39.03 2.91 -10.01
C LEU A 813 38.96 4.33 -10.60
N GLY A 814 39.80 5.24 -10.11
CA GLY A 814 39.84 6.63 -10.62
C GLY A 814 38.60 7.47 -10.25
N GLY A 815 37.91 7.11 -9.19
CA GLY A 815 36.72 7.79 -8.68
C GLY A 815 35.39 7.24 -9.20
N ASP A 816 35.40 6.15 -9.98
CA ASP A 816 34.18 5.52 -10.51
C ASP A 816 33.47 4.70 -9.41
N ILE A 817 32.55 5.35 -8.72
CA ILE A 817 31.78 4.77 -7.63
C ILE A 817 30.73 3.74 -8.12
N GLU A 818 30.20 3.89 -9.32
CA GLU A 818 29.24 2.92 -9.89
C GLU A 818 29.90 1.58 -10.15
N THR A 819 31.11 1.59 -10.73
CA THR A 819 31.89 0.36 -10.95
C THR A 819 32.35 -0.26 -9.63
N ALA A 820 32.72 0.56 -8.64
CA ALA A 820 33.04 0.06 -7.30
C ALA A 820 31.88 -0.67 -6.64
N ILE A 821 30.68 -0.08 -6.66
CA ILE A 821 29.46 -0.69 -6.11
C ILE A 821 29.12 -2.00 -6.85
N LYS A 822 29.22 -2.03 -8.18
CA LYS A 822 28.98 -3.26 -8.96
C LYS A 822 29.91 -4.38 -8.53
N ARG A 823 31.20 -4.10 -8.48
CA ARG A 823 32.23 -5.08 -8.10
C ARG A 823 32.00 -5.63 -6.71
N LEU A 824 31.77 -4.77 -5.72
CA LEU A 824 31.51 -5.19 -4.34
C LEU A 824 30.22 -5.99 -4.20
N ALA A 825 29.18 -5.63 -4.94
CA ALA A 825 27.94 -6.39 -4.96
C ALA A 825 28.11 -7.79 -5.57
N GLU A 826 28.88 -7.93 -6.66
CA GLU A 826 29.22 -9.22 -7.27
C GLU A 826 30.06 -10.10 -6.34
N GLU A 827 31.06 -9.50 -5.65
CA GLU A 827 31.89 -10.21 -4.66
C GLU A 827 31.09 -10.74 -3.48
N ARG A 828 30.04 -10.03 -3.05
CA ARG A 828 29.11 -10.48 -1.98
C ARG A 828 28.21 -11.61 -2.44
N ASN A 829 27.63 -11.50 -3.64
CA ASN A 829 26.77 -12.55 -4.19
C ASN A 829 27.53 -13.88 -4.39
N ASN A 830 28.83 -13.82 -4.74
CA ASN A 830 29.66 -15.02 -4.90
C ASN A 830 30.08 -15.65 -3.55
N LYS A 831 29.92 -14.97 -2.42
CA LYS A 831 30.23 -15.47 -1.06
C LYS A 831 29.00 -16.05 -0.34
N GLN A 832 27.80 -15.75 -0.79
CA GLN A 832 26.54 -16.33 -0.31
C GLN A 832 26.17 -17.58 -1.12
#